data_936a00e714d061fbb4d9a833d4790151
#
_entry.id   936a00e714d061fbb4d9a833d4790151
#
_cell.length_a   1.000
_cell.length_b   1.000
_cell.length_c   1.000
_cell.angle_alpha   90.00
_cell.angle_beta   90.00
_cell.angle_gamma   90.00
#
_symmetry.space_group_name_H-M   'P 1'
#
loop_
_entity.id
_entity.type
_entity.pdbx_description
1 polymer ?
#
loop_
_entity_poly.entity_id
_entity_poly.type
_entity_poly.pdbx_seq_one_letter_code
_entity_poly.pdbx_strand_id
1 'polypeptide(L)'
;MRGCCQETETKIEKIMDILKKIILFFPALLFPLLLHAQFYVTGDDPGRLKWNYIDTDNFRIIYPQGSDSLAREYGFKLEKYKIPVSRTTGYMAGQGDGRLMPVVMHSYNTANGSVAWAPKRMDLFTIPSAYDPEAMPWSTMLSVHEGRHVTQMQFGMTNTQRPFTYVFGEMWNILVSLLYPGLHFIEGDAVIAETAFTPSGRGRTADFLNYYRVAFDQGARRRWDTWQFGSQKYYTPDHYALGYMTLSGMRYLQDYPDIMKDGYARASRKLFDFAPMFTVYGKKSGKTRRIARETFKEVCDTMQAIWSKDAEKRAPFIHMEEVTREPRLYTDYGSKVSVGSDIYTIKSGFLDSPVLVRIDSTGKEHKVTEFAYSVSELKLHDGKIYWSEEIPDPRWSMKADSRIRYIDLQDGRRKSLTDRRQLLFNPSFSDGKMAAAQYFPSGGSALNIGGETIMAPDSLQIVETAWIDDTVYATAISDNGFGIYSYDGSWDMILAPQPVKIKCFNSMDGELTFISDRTGTNELYHLDPLSGELRQKTSTRYGADDYTYSENGKHLYFSSQTLNGMKMFRTPVDSLLDREVDFADRHRYVIADRMAEQEREIAGGEAVDEDIVVNMSEPKRYRKAAHMFNIHSWAPVYVNVDNIMNMSYDYIFQAASLGASAIMQNRLATGVGEFGYSAHKDPYDRSEWRHSGHFKFTYSGLYPVIEAKIDFNDRSARQYNVYAVRSAEGTSVGMYANELSSPYFEGKISMYIPFNFSSGGWYKGVIPRLSYRITNDMFDTSISVLEDNGFGNYPGNPPFVGVIDGKNRFRHYLSGSLRAYTTLATPNSAVYPRWGIGAEIGAMGSFESAGILSPMGYGYLYGYVPGITREQGLKLSVMHQQKLDGKAIFGQPYVQVIPRGLVSYPDLFNHLSVMNPSITRFSADYAIPIYIGELSIAGGLVYIKRLCLTPHADYTRAGNTDLFSVGSALTLDLNGIIWIDWPVSIGATYSYSGIGDYNLIKTQTGIDMKPHHFGFIFNVSF
;
A
#
# COMPACT_ATOMS: atom_id res chain seq x y z
N MET A 1 -42.00 -15.97 -28.93
CA MET A 1 -41.05 -14.90 -28.61
C MET A 1 -41.46 -13.97 -27.45
N ARG A 2 -42.77 -13.66 -27.23
CA ARG A 2 -43.21 -12.83 -26.06
C ARG A 2 -43.03 -13.47 -24.70
N GLY A 3 -43.15 -14.80 -24.54
CA GLY A 3 -42.93 -15.47 -23.22
C GLY A 3 -41.49 -15.51 -22.73
N CYS A 4 -40.52 -15.57 -23.64
CA CYS A 4 -39.10 -15.62 -23.26
C CYS A 4 -38.56 -14.25 -22.78
N CYS A 5 -39.13 -13.14 -23.28
CA CYS A 5 -38.78 -11.78 -22.81
C CYS A 5 -39.29 -11.50 -21.40
N GLN A 6 -40.51 -11.96 -21.05
CA GLN A 6 -41.08 -11.77 -19.72
C GLN A 6 -40.31 -12.55 -18.63
N GLU A 7 -39.89 -13.80 -18.92
CA GLU A 7 -39.06 -14.58 -17.99
C GLU A 7 -37.69 -14.00 -17.76
N THR A 8 -37.10 -13.37 -18.78
CA THR A 8 -35.80 -12.71 -18.67
C THR A 8 -35.89 -11.39 -17.90
N GLU A 9 -36.96 -10.61 -18.10
CA GLU A 9 -37.23 -9.39 -17.31
C GLU A 9 -37.44 -9.71 -15.82
N THR A 10 -38.23 -10.75 -15.50
CA THR A 10 -38.47 -11.18 -14.10
C THR A 10 -37.22 -11.72 -13.42
N LYS A 11 -36.33 -12.40 -14.15
CA LYS A 11 -35.00 -12.82 -13.65
C LYS A 11 -34.07 -11.63 -13.39
N ILE A 12 -34.06 -10.66 -14.29
CA ILE A 12 -33.28 -9.43 -14.14
C ILE A 12 -33.77 -8.60 -12.94
N GLU A 13 -35.10 -8.48 -12.76
CA GLU A 13 -35.66 -7.80 -11.58
C GLU A 13 -35.32 -8.50 -10.27
N LYS A 14 -35.36 -9.84 -10.22
CA LYS A 14 -34.94 -10.61 -9.04
C LYS A 14 -33.45 -10.46 -8.76
N ILE A 15 -32.60 -10.47 -9.77
CA ILE A 15 -31.15 -10.22 -9.63
C ILE A 15 -30.90 -8.79 -9.15
N MET A 16 -31.63 -7.81 -9.67
CA MET A 16 -31.56 -6.42 -9.23
C MET A 16 -32.02 -6.23 -7.78
N ASP A 17 -33.04 -6.97 -7.34
CA ASP A 17 -33.54 -6.91 -5.98
C ASP A 17 -32.59 -7.59 -4.97
N ILE A 18 -31.95 -8.68 -5.37
CA ILE A 18 -30.86 -9.32 -4.61
C ILE A 18 -29.64 -8.39 -4.55
N LEU A 19 -29.26 -7.77 -5.67
CA LEU A 19 -28.18 -6.77 -5.70
C LEU A 19 -28.49 -5.56 -4.82
N LYS A 20 -29.72 -5.06 -4.80
CA LYS A 20 -30.14 -3.98 -3.90
C LYS A 20 -30.03 -4.37 -2.44
N LYS A 21 -30.37 -5.59 -2.06
CA LYS A 21 -30.23 -6.12 -0.70
C LYS A 21 -28.76 -6.30 -0.33
N ILE A 22 -27.95 -6.83 -1.23
CA ILE A 22 -26.50 -6.96 -1.04
C ILE A 22 -25.87 -5.56 -0.86
N ILE A 23 -26.23 -4.58 -1.68
CA ILE A 23 -25.70 -3.20 -1.58
C ILE A 23 -26.13 -2.51 -0.27
N LEU A 24 -27.29 -2.81 0.28
CA LEU A 24 -27.71 -2.30 1.59
C LEU A 24 -26.91 -2.91 2.75
N PHE A 25 -26.52 -4.19 2.65
CA PHE A 25 -25.69 -4.89 3.65
C PHE A 25 -24.18 -4.76 3.40
N PHE A 26 -23.76 -4.42 2.18
CA PHE A 26 -22.37 -4.32 1.77
C PHE A 26 -21.56 -3.28 2.58
N PRO A 27 -22.09 -2.10 2.94
CA PRO A 27 -21.39 -1.18 3.82
C PRO A 27 -21.06 -1.75 5.19
N ALA A 28 -21.96 -2.56 5.73
CA ALA A 28 -21.75 -3.21 7.02
C ALA A 28 -20.69 -4.32 6.96
N LEU A 29 -20.56 -4.99 5.82
CA LEU A 29 -19.51 -5.99 5.56
C LEU A 29 -18.15 -5.35 5.25
N LEU A 30 -18.14 -4.20 4.58
CA LEU A 30 -16.90 -3.47 4.24
C LEU A 30 -16.34 -2.64 5.40
N PHE A 31 -17.20 -2.25 6.32
CA PHE A 31 -16.88 -1.38 7.44
C PHE A 31 -15.61 -1.80 8.21
N PRO A 32 -15.41 -3.07 8.58
CA PRO A 32 -14.19 -3.50 9.27
C PRO A 32 -13.01 -3.80 8.37
N LEU A 33 -13.26 -4.17 7.09
CA LEU A 33 -12.19 -4.53 6.15
C LEU A 33 -11.26 -3.37 5.81
N LEU A 34 -11.78 -2.15 5.88
CA LEU A 34 -11.00 -0.93 5.64
C LEU A 34 -10.01 -0.59 6.78
N LEU A 35 -10.04 -1.33 7.90
CA LEU A 35 -9.26 -1.01 9.09
C LEU A 35 -8.05 -1.91 9.35
N HIS A 36 -7.94 -3.05 8.71
CA HIS A 36 -7.00 -4.11 9.14
C HIS A 36 -6.08 -4.64 8.03
N ALA A 37 -5.50 -3.74 7.26
CA ALA A 37 -4.56 -4.10 6.19
C ALA A 37 -3.17 -4.54 6.66
N GLN A 38 -2.82 -4.40 7.94
CA GLN A 38 -1.49 -4.71 8.44
C GLN A 38 -1.51 -5.81 9.49
N PHE A 39 -0.66 -6.83 9.35
CA PHE A 39 -0.43 -7.87 10.35
C PHE A 39 0.05 -7.31 11.69
N TYR A 40 0.71 -6.15 11.68
CA TYR A 40 1.18 -5.44 12.86
C TYR A 40 0.96 -3.95 12.68
N VAL A 41 0.33 -3.32 13.66
CA VAL A 41 0.28 -1.85 13.71
C VAL A 41 1.70 -1.35 13.99
N THR A 42 2.18 -0.49 13.12
CA THR A 42 3.42 0.26 13.31
C THR A 42 3.11 1.60 13.91
N GLY A 43 3.77 2.29 14.66
CA GLY A 43 3.44 3.69 15.05
C GLY A 43 3.89 4.63 13.93
N ASP A 44 3.14 5.70 13.74
CA ASP A 44 3.40 6.66 12.67
C ASP A 44 4.62 7.52 13.01
N ASP A 45 4.50 8.49 13.89
CA ASP A 45 5.58 9.39 14.26
C ASP A 45 6.26 9.00 15.56
N PRO A 46 7.54 9.40 15.76
CA PRO A 46 8.26 9.14 17.00
C PRO A 46 7.50 9.60 18.25
N GLY A 47 7.24 8.65 19.18
CA GLY A 47 6.43 8.90 20.36
C GLY A 47 6.91 10.02 21.27
N ARG A 48 8.22 10.38 21.20
CA ARG A 48 8.84 11.48 21.95
C ARG A 48 8.48 12.87 21.43
N LEU A 49 7.92 13.00 20.22
CA LEU A 49 7.58 14.28 19.64
C LEU A 49 6.56 15.02 20.48
N LYS A 50 6.80 16.30 20.71
CA LYS A 50 5.87 17.23 21.28
C LYS A 50 5.12 17.92 20.14
N TRP A 51 3.84 18.09 20.28
CA TRP A 51 2.96 18.62 19.24
C TRP A 51 2.37 19.95 19.66
N ASN A 52 2.32 20.87 18.73
CA ASN A 52 1.59 22.12 18.79
C ASN A 52 0.45 22.13 17.75
N TYR A 53 -0.41 23.11 17.82
CA TYR A 53 -1.37 23.40 16.76
C TYR A 53 -1.62 24.90 16.64
N ILE A 54 -1.97 25.32 15.44
CA ILE A 54 -2.53 26.62 15.10
C ILE A 54 -3.88 26.42 14.44
N ASP A 55 -4.81 27.35 14.65
CA ASP A 55 -6.11 27.38 13.98
C ASP A 55 -6.13 28.53 12.98
N THR A 56 -6.60 28.24 11.77
CA THR A 56 -7.07 29.21 10.79
C THR A 56 -8.59 29.26 10.82
N ASP A 57 -9.23 29.97 9.91
CA ASP A 57 -10.67 30.02 9.82
C ASP A 57 -11.33 28.67 9.49
N ASN A 58 -10.62 27.79 8.74
CA ASN A 58 -11.16 26.49 8.28
C ASN A 58 -10.33 25.28 8.64
N PHE A 59 -9.07 25.44 9.05
CA PHE A 59 -8.14 24.35 9.29
C PHE A 59 -7.54 24.43 10.70
N ARG A 60 -7.28 23.25 11.29
CA ARG A 60 -6.46 23.09 12.49
C ARG A 60 -5.20 22.35 12.13
N ILE A 61 -4.07 23.04 12.06
CA ILE A 61 -2.78 22.47 11.69
C ILE A 61 -2.08 21.97 12.96
N ILE A 62 -1.89 20.66 13.07
CA ILE A 62 -1.22 19.96 14.18
C ILE A 62 0.16 19.57 13.68
N TYR A 63 1.22 20.03 14.35
CA TYR A 63 2.59 19.91 13.87
C TYR A 63 3.58 19.63 15.00
N PRO A 64 4.75 19.00 14.72
CA PRO A 64 5.83 18.84 15.71
C PRO A 64 6.40 20.18 16.14
N GLN A 65 6.71 20.31 17.43
CA GLN A 65 7.32 21.52 17.99
C GLN A 65 8.61 21.85 17.26
N GLY A 66 8.78 23.08 16.79
CA GLY A 66 9.92 23.57 16.01
C GLY A 66 9.62 23.75 14.51
N SER A 67 8.42 23.34 14.04
CA SER A 67 7.96 23.54 12.65
C SER A 67 6.92 24.65 12.54
N ASP A 68 6.98 25.69 13.37
CA ASP A 68 5.95 26.75 13.46
C ASP A 68 5.88 27.57 12.15
N SER A 69 7.00 27.92 11.53
CA SER A 69 7.06 28.65 10.26
C SER A 69 6.39 27.85 9.14
N LEU A 70 6.77 26.56 9.00
CA LEU A 70 6.22 25.68 7.98
C LEU A 70 4.72 25.45 8.20
N ALA A 71 4.26 25.33 9.45
CA ALA A 71 2.85 25.19 9.75
C ALA A 71 2.03 26.43 9.36
N ARG A 72 2.58 27.64 9.55
CA ARG A 72 1.97 28.89 9.08
C ARG A 72 1.94 28.97 7.56
N GLU A 73 2.98 28.52 6.88
CA GLU A 73 3.01 28.45 5.41
C GLU A 73 1.91 27.55 4.87
N TYR A 74 1.77 26.33 5.40
CA TYR A 74 0.66 25.43 5.01
C TYR A 74 -0.71 26.01 5.35
N GLY A 75 -0.86 26.64 6.52
CA GLY A 75 -2.11 27.31 6.91
C GLY A 75 -2.50 28.40 5.94
N PHE A 76 -1.54 29.21 5.52
CA PHE A 76 -1.74 30.28 4.53
C PHE A 76 -2.14 29.68 3.17
N LYS A 77 -1.39 28.71 2.65
CA LYS A 77 -1.67 28.10 1.34
C LYS A 77 -3.01 27.36 1.30
N LEU A 78 -3.36 26.62 2.35
CA LEU A 78 -4.66 25.94 2.44
C LEU A 78 -5.83 26.91 2.40
N GLU A 79 -5.74 28.05 3.10
CA GLU A 79 -6.79 29.10 3.04
C GLU A 79 -6.80 29.82 1.69
N LYS A 80 -5.63 30.11 1.10
CA LYS A 80 -5.48 30.71 -0.22
C LYS A 80 -6.20 29.92 -1.31
N TYR A 81 -6.01 28.61 -1.31
CA TYR A 81 -6.59 27.75 -2.33
C TYR A 81 -7.99 27.21 -2.00
N LYS A 82 -8.51 27.41 -0.79
CA LYS A 82 -9.80 26.86 -0.35
C LYS A 82 -10.97 27.19 -1.29
N ILE A 83 -11.10 28.44 -1.71
CA ILE A 83 -12.19 28.88 -2.61
C ILE A 83 -11.96 28.33 -4.03
N PRO A 84 -10.78 28.51 -4.66
CA PRO A 84 -10.48 27.92 -5.97
C PRO A 84 -10.83 26.42 -6.06
N VAL A 85 -10.31 25.59 -5.15
CA VAL A 85 -10.54 24.14 -5.19
C VAL A 85 -12.01 23.73 -4.94
N SER A 86 -12.85 24.62 -4.45
CA SER A 86 -14.25 24.32 -4.15
C SER A 86 -15.22 24.60 -5.31
N ARG A 87 -14.88 25.49 -6.23
CA ARG A 87 -15.80 26.00 -7.24
C ARG A 87 -16.42 24.91 -8.11
N THR A 88 -15.57 24.05 -8.67
CA THR A 88 -15.98 22.99 -9.60
C THR A 88 -16.30 21.65 -8.93
N THR A 89 -16.19 21.55 -7.57
CA THR A 89 -16.77 20.44 -6.79
C THR A 89 -18.15 20.82 -6.24
N GLY A 90 -18.41 22.11 -6.01
CA GLY A 90 -19.64 22.62 -5.42
C GLY A 90 -19.73 22.48 -3.90
N TYR A 91 -18.66 22.10 -3.24
CA TYR A 91 -18.58 21.93 -1.79
C TYR A 91 -17.33 22.60 -1.22
N MET A 92 -17.43 23.14 -0.01
CA MET A 92 -16.32 23.79 0.70
C MET A 92 -15.90 23.02 1.95
N ALA A 93 -14.65 23.20 2.38
CA ALA A 93 -14.18 22.69 3.66
C ALA A 93 -15.09 23.14 4.81
N GLY A 94 -15.44 22.20 5.71
CA GLY A 94 -16.32 22.49 6.87
C GLY A 94 -17.82 22.64 6.57
N GLN A 95 -18.25 22.54 5.33
CA GLN A 95 -19.66 22.75 4.95
C GLN A 95 -20.62 21.71 5.57
N GLY A 96 -20.13 20.49 5.87
CA GLY A 96 -20.99 19.41 6.38
C GLY A 96 -21.23 19.46 7.89
N ASP A 97 -20.24 19.81 8.68
CA ASP A 97 -20.24 19.71 10.14
C ASP A 97 -19.82 20.99 10.88
N GLY A 98 -19.42 22.04 10.16
CA GLY A 98 -18.99 23.33 10.75
C GLY A 98 -17.70 23.22 11.58
N ARG A 99 -16.95 22.13 11.49
CA ARG A 99 -15.72 21.91 12.25
C ARG A 99 -14.50 22.23 11.41
N LEU A 100 -13.46 22.75 12.07
CA LEU A 100 -12.15 22.91 11.43
C LEU A 100 -11.65 21.56 10.90
N MET A 101 -11.10 21.57 9.69
CA MET A 101 -10.45 20.40 9.11
C MET A 101 -9.13 20.14 9.83
N PRO A 102 -8.95 18.99 10.51
CA PRO A 102 -7.68 18.66 11.13
C PRO A 102 -6.63 18.32 10.06
N VAL A 103 -5.48 18.97 10.18
CA VAL A 103 -4.31 18.74 9.33
C VAL A 103 -3.16 18.28 10.23
N VAL A 104 -2.58 17.13 9.95
CA VAL A 104 -1.44 16.58 10.71
C VAL A 104 -0.20 16.65 9.82
N MET A 105 0.84 17.31 10.30
CA MET A 105 2.11 17.44 9.59
C MET A 105 3.09 16.35 10.05
N HIS A 106 3.53 15.50 9.13
CA HIS A 106 4.54 14.47 9.33
C HIS A 106 5.88 14.98 8.84
N SER A 107 6.64 15.60 9.73
CA SER A 107 7.87 16.33 9.37
C SER A 107 9.11 15.45 9.20
N TYR A 108 8.98 14.12 9.22
CA TYR A 108 10.08 13.18 9.14
C TYR A 108 9.97 12.20 7.98
N ASN A 109 8.99 12.38 7.10
CA ASN A 109 8.82 11.53 5.94
C ASN A 109 8.75 12.36 4.66
N THR A 110 9.12 11.74 3.55
CA THR A 110 9.20 12.39 2.25
C THR A 110 7.88 12.29 1.50
N ALA A 111 7.68 13.27 0.64
CA ALA A 111 6.78 13.41 -0.50
C ALA A 111 5.53 12.52 -0.52
N ASN A 112 4.53 12.84 0.31
CA ASN A 112 3.19 12.27 0.20
C ASN A 112 2.15 13.22 0.82
N GLY A 113 0.88 12.96 0.55
CA GLY A 113 -0.26 13.59 1.19
C GLY A 113 -1.44 12.64 1.18
N SER A 114 -2.40 12.86 2.06
CA SER A 114 -3.67 12.14 2.01
C SER A 114 -4.77 12.85 2.78
N VAL A 115 -6.01 12.70 2.33
CA VAL A 115 -7.21 13.09 3.07
C VAL A 115 -8.01 11.84 3.43
N ALA A 116 -8.09 11.56 4.73
CA ALA A 116 -8.93 10.51 5.27
C ALA A 116 -10.22 11.09 5.84
N TRP A 117 -11.33 10.31 5.79
CA TRP A 117 -12.62 10.70 6.34
C TRP A 117 -13.11 9.76 7.44
N ALA A 118 -12.30 8.82 7.87
CA ALA A 118 -12.57 7.98 9.03
C ALA A 118 -11.26 7.60 9.76
N PRO A 119 -10.78 8.42 10.69
CA PRO A 119 -11.28 9.73 11.09
C PRO A 119 -11.00 10.82 10.07
N LYS A 120 -11.86 11.84 10.02
CA LYS A 120 -11.68 13.01 9.18
C LYS A 120 -10.40 13.75 9.55
N ARG A 121 -9.40 13.73 8.64
CA ARG A 121 -8.11 14.42 8.76
C ARG A 121 -7.40 14.51 7.42
N MET A 122 -6.48 15.45 7.32
CA MET A 122 -5.51 15.57 6.24
C MET A 122 -4.12 15.26 6.82
N ASP A 123 -3.37 14.39 6.19
CA ASP A 123 -1.99 14.07 6.54
C ASP A 123 -1.06 14.67 5.49
N LEU A 124 -0.12 15.53 5.91
CA LEU A 124 0.85 16.19 5.04
C LEU A 124 2.26 15.74 5.40
N PHE A 125 2.96 15.12 4.44
CA PHE A 125 4.35 14.73 4.57
C PHE A 125 5.20 15.87 4.04
N THR A 126 5.88 16.56 4.93
CA THR A 126 6.39 17.92 4.64
C THR A 126 7.79 17.97 4.04
N ILE A 127 8.54 16.87 4.02
CA ILE A 127 9.81 16.80 3.31
C ILE A 127 9.51 16.63 1.81
N PRO A 128 10.02 17.53 0.94
CA PRO A 128 9.76 17.47 -0.50
C PRO A 128 10.29 16.20 -1.16
N SER A 129 9.74 15.84 -2.33
CA SER A 129 10.34 14.81 -3.17
C SER A 129 11.76 15.23 -3.58
N ALA A 130 12.71 14.32 -3.40
CA ALA A 130 14.10 14.57 -3.77
C ALA A 130 14.44 14.03 -5.17
N TYR A 131 13.68 13.06 -5.68
CA TYR A 131 14.07 12.33 -6.89
C TYR A 131 13.30 12.74 -8.14
N ASP A 132 12.05 13.14 -8.02
CA ASP A 132 11.24 13.61 -9.15
C ASP A 132 10.21 14.65 -8.67
N PRO A 133 10.66 15.85 -8.22
CA PRO A 133 9.74 16.89 -7.81
C PRO A 133 9.07 17.56 -9.02
N GLU A 134 7.87 18.11 -8.79
CA GLU A 134 7.20 18.96 -9.75
C GLU A 134 7.84 20.37 -9.77
N ALA A 135 7.65 21.12 -10.85
CA ALA A 135 8.21 22.45 -11.00
C ALA A 135 7.44 23.51 -10.18
N MET A 136 7.16 23.20 -8.92
CA MET A 136 6.52 24.09 -7.94
C MET A 136 6.89 23.66 -6.52
N PRO A 137 6.82 24.59 -5.52
CA PRO A 137 7.08 24.23 -4.12
C PRO A 137 6.13 23.13 -3.65
N TRP A 138 6.67 22.19 -2.90
CA TRP A 138 5.93 21.02 -2.38
C TRP A 138 4.72 21.41 -1.53
N SER A 139 4.84 22.46 -0.72
CA SER A 139 3.75 22.99 0.09
C SER A 139 2.59 23.54 -0.75
N THR A 140 2.86 24.12 -1.91
CA THR A 140 1.83 24.56 -2.86
C THR A 140 1.10 23.38 -3.46
N MET A 141 1.87 22.40 -3.97
CA MET A 141 1.29 21.19 -4.57
C MET A 141 0.35 20.48 -3.60
N LEU A 142 0.83 20.19 -2.36
CA LEU A 142 0.00 19.52 -1.34
C LEU A 142 -1.24 20.33 -0.97
N SER A 143 -1.11 21.65 -0.78
CA SER A 143 -2.25 22.48 -0.38
C SER A 143 -3.36 22.51 -1.43
N VAL A 144 -3.02 22.49 -2.70
CA VAL A 144 -3.99 22.42 -3.80
C VAL A 144 -4.59 21.03 -3.92
N HIS A 145 -3.74 20.01 -3.99
CA HIS A 145 -4.14 18.62 -4.23
C HIS A 145 -5.01 18.08 -3.08
N GLU A 146 -4.48 18.13 -1.84
CA GLU A 146 -5.20 17.65 -0.66
C GLU A 146 -6.39 18.53 -0.30
N GLY A 147 -6.26 19.86 -0.53
CA GLY A 147 -7.38 20.81 -0.41
C GLY A 147 -8.56 20.45 -1.31
N ARG A 148 -8.29 19.96 -2.55
CA ARG A 148 -9.31 19.46 -3.46
C ARG A 148 -10.03 18.24 -2.89
N HIS A 149 -9.28 17.26 -2.34
CA HIS A 149 -9.88 16.08 -1.71
C HIS A 149 -10.80 16.42 -0.53
N VAL A 150 -10.48 17.44 0.27
CA VAL A 150 -11.37 17.91 1.34
C VAL A 150 -12.74 18.33 0.79
N THR A 151 -12.78 18.97 -0.37
CA THR A 151 -14.06 19.41 -0.96
C THR A 151 -14.82 18.27 -1.63
N GLN A 152 -14.11 17.36 -2.29
CA GLN A 152 -14.68 16.22 -3.02
C GLN A 152 -15.50 15.28 -2.13
N MET A 153 -15.06 15.05 -0.90
CA MET A 153 -15.71 14.08 0.00
C MET A 153 -16.94 14.64 0.75
N GLN A 154 -17.25 15.94 0.64
CA GLN A 154 -18.38 16.54 1.37
C GLN A 154 -19.75 16.02 0.91
N PHE A 155 -19.91 15.55 -0.34
CA PHE A 155 -21.20 15.11 -0.86
C PHE A 155 -21.82 13.94 -0.08
N GLY A 156 -20.99 13.07 0.52
CA GLY A 156 -21.42 11.94 1.34
C GLY A 156 -22.21 12.36 2.60
N MET A 157 -22.11 13.62 3.03
CA MET A 157 -22.84 14.18 4.17
C MET A 157 -24.08 15.01 3.76
N THR A 158 -24.51 14.93 2.52
CA THR A 158 -25.58 15.75 1.99
C THR A 158 -26.74 14.94 1.39
N ASN A 159 -27.92 15.52 1.29
CA ASN A 159 -29.12 14.95 0.66
C ASN A 159 -29.44 13.53 1.16
N THR A 160 -29.61 12.57 0.24
CA THR A 160 -29.98 11.17 0.54
C THR A 160 -28.84 10.38 1.18
N GLN A 161 -27.61 10.87 1.16
CA GLN A 161 -26.45 10.23 1.80
C GLN A 161 -26.41 10.56 3.30
N ARG A 162 -26.89 11.73 3.69
CA ARG A 162 -26.81 12.24 5.07
C ARG A 162 -27.36 11.29 6.15
N PRO A 163 -28.51 10.63 5.99
CA PRO A 163 -29.02 9.68 6.98
C PRO A 163 -28.04 8.54 7.25
N PHE A 164 -27.32 8.05 6.23
CA PHE A 164 -26.35 6.96 6.38
C PHE A 164 -25.10 7.40 7.16
N THR A 165 -24.73 8.68 7.09
CA THR A 165 -23.66 9.23 7.95
C THR A 165 -24.03 9.16 9.42
N TYR A 166 -25.31 9.33 9.78
CA TYR A 166 -25.76 9.12 11.16
C TYR A 166 -25.82 7.65 11.59
N VAL A 167 -25.96 6.72 10.64
CA VAL A 167 -26.02 5.27 10.90
C VAL A 167 -24.61 4.65 10.92
N PHE A 168 -23.67 5.13 10.11
CA PHE A 168 -22.34 4.54 9.92
C PHE A 168 -21.18 5.46 10.31
N GLY A 169 -21.47 6.69 10.71
CA GLY A 169 -20.43 7.68 11.02
C GLY A 169 -19.60 8.09 9.80
N GLU A 170 -18.36 8.47 10.05
CA GLU A 170 -17.44 8.97 9.01
C GLU A 170 -17.06 7.91 7.97
N MET A 171 -17.16 6.62 8.30
CA MET A 171 -16.87 5.52 7.36
C MET A 171 -17.77 5.54 6.13
N TRP A 172 -19.02 6.04 6.26
CA TRP A 172 -19.91 6.18 5.11
C TRP A 172 -19.33 7.06 4.02
N ASN A 173 -18.63 8.14 4.40
CA ASN A 173 -18.06 9.08 3.44
C ASN A 173 -16.93 8.44 2.61
N ILE A 174 -16.09 7.59 3.24
CA ILE A 174 -15.08 6.83 2.50
C ILE A 174 -15.75 5.91 1.47
N LEU A 175 -16.73 5.14 1.92
CA LEU A 175 -17.39 4.18 1.05
C LEU A 175 -18.04 4.85 -0.16
N VAL A 176 -18.81 5.93 0.04
CA VAL A 176 -19.50 6.59 -1.07
C VAL A 176 -18.53 7.31 -2.01
N SER A 177 -17.41 7.82 -1.48
CA SER A 177 -16.37 8.45 -2.31
C SER A 177 -15.67 7.45 -3.22
N LEU A 178 -15.42 6.24 -2.75
CA LEU A 178 -14.86 5.16 -3.57
C LEU A 178 -15.89 4.60 -4.56
N LEU A 179 -17.15 4.50 -4.16
CA LEU A 179 -18.20 3.83 -4.95
C LEU A 179 -18.71 4.67 -6.11
N TYR A 180 -18.95 5.98 -5.89
CA TYR A 180 -19.64 6.79 -6.90
C TYR A 180 -18.70 7.45 -7.92
N PRO A 181 -17.75 8.34 -7.52
CA PRO A 181 -16.83 8.90 -8.50
C PRO A 181 -15.79 7.87 -8.94
N GLY A 182 -15.34 7.02 -8.03
CA GLY A 182 -14.18 6.16 -8.22
C GLY A 182 -12.85 6.91 -8.03
N LEU A 183 -11.82 6.17 -7.60
CA LEU A 183 -10.53 6.75 -7.24
C LEU A 183 -9.91 7.56 -8.39
N HIS A 184 -10.00 7.06 -9.63
CA HIS A 184 -9.46 7.75 -10.80
C HIS A 184 -10.09 9.13 -11.07
N PHE A 185 -11.39 9.33 -10.81
CA PHE A 185 -11.98 10.66 -10.95
C PHE A 185 -11.61 11.58 -9.79
N ILE A 186 -11.51 11.04 -8.57
CA ILE A 186 -11.09 11.82 -7.38
C ILE A 186 -9.68 12.35 -7.61
N GLU A 187 -8.74 11.48 -7.94
CA GLU A 187 -7.34 11.84 -8.12
C GLU A 187 -7.09 12.65 -9.40
N GLY A 188 -7.74 12.28 -10.51
CA GLY A 188 -7.63 13.03 -11.75
C GLY A 188 -8.16 14.46 -11.65
N ASP A 189 -9.20 14.69 -10.84
CA ASP A 189 -9.74 16.01 -10.57
C ASP A 189 -8.82 16.85 -9.66
N ALA A 190 -8.11 16.20 -8.73
CA ALA A 190 -7.08 16.86 -7.93
C ALA A 190 -5.87 17.27 -8.81
N VAL A 191 -5.47 16.43 -9.77
CA VAL A 191 -4.45 16.80 -10.78
C VAL A 191 -4.92 17.95 -11.67
N ILE A 192 -6.22 18.00 -12.04
CA ILE A 192 -6.76 19.17 -12.76
C ILE A 192 -6.63 20.43 -11.90
N ALA A 193 -6.92 20.36 -10.61
CA ALA A 193 -6.83 21.53 -9.72
C ALA A 193 -5.39 22.04 -9.64
N GLU A 194 -4.40 21.19 -9.39
CA GLU A 194 -2.99 21.62 -9.35
C GLU A 194 -2.52 22.19 -10.69
N THR A 195 -2.97 21.63 -11.82
CA THR A 195 -2.63 22.08 -13.17
C THR A 195 -3.30 23.42 -13.54
N ALA A 196 -4.52 23.64 -13.05
CA ALA A 196 -5.30 24.84 -13.39
C ALA A 196 -4.96 26.06 -12.50
N PHE A 197 -4.62 25.82 -11.23
CA PHE A 197 -4.37 26.90 -10.25
C PHE A 197 -2.89 27.26 -10.08
N THR A 198 -1.99 26.54 -10.74
CA THR A 198 -0.55 26.84 -10.72
C THR A 198 0.00 26.92 -12.15
N PRO A 199 1.14 27.58 -12.36
CA PRO A 199 1.79 27.61 -13.68
C PRO A 199 2.41 26.26 -14.09
N SER A 200 2.46 25.28 -13.19
CA SER A 200 3.01 23.94 -13.29
C SER A 200 1.92 22.89 -13.05
N GLY A 201 2.23 21.78 -12.38
CA GLY A 201 1.32 20.67 -12.09
C GLY A 201 1.49 19.53 -13.08
N ARG A 202 1.13 18.30 -12.64
CA ARG A 202 1.38 17.06 -13.40
C ARG A 202 0.77 17.07 -14.80
N GLY A 203 -0.34 17.76 -15.02
CA GLY A 203 -0.94 17.92 -16.35
C GLY A 203 -0.13 18.77 -17.34
N ARG A 204 0.94 19.44 -16.86
CA ARG A 204 1.89 20.24 -17.65
C ARG A 204 3.28 19.62 -17.70
N THR A 205 3.41 18.31 -17.45
CA THR A 205 4.67 17.59 -17.56
C THR A 205 4.67 16.61 -18.73
N ALA A 206 5.83 16.39 -19.33
CA ALA A 206 5.96 15.48 -20.47
C ALA A 206 5.69 14.02 -20.09
N ASP A 207 6.12 13.60 -18.90
CA ASP A 207 6.11 12.22 -18.45
C ASP A 207 4.70 11.69 -18.15
N PHE A 208 3.84 12.54 -17.60
CA PHE A 208 2.57 12.14 -16.98
C PHE A 208 1.62 11.38 -17.91
N LEU A 209 1.52 11.78 -19.16
CA LEU A 209 0.69 11.12 -20.16
C LEU A 209 1.49 10.45 -21.30
N ASN A 210 2.83 10.35 -21.17
CA ASN A 210 3.68 9.88 -22.25
C ASN A 210 3.35 8.44 -22.69
N TYR A 211 3.05 7.53 -21.75
CA TYR A 211 2.66 6.17 -22.11
C TYR A 211 1.36 6.11 -22.92
N TYR A 212 0.35 6.96 -22.62
CA TYR A 212 -0.86 7.05 -23.42
C TYR A 212 -0.57 7.58 -24.83
N ARG A 213 0.34 8.54 -24.95
CA ARG A 213 0.80 9.06 -26.25
C ARG A 213 1.37 7.93 -27.10
N VAL A 214 2.30 7.14 -26.56
CA VAL A 214 2.86 5.97 -27.25
C VAL A 214 1.80 4.93 -27.57
N ALA A 215 0.95 4.59 -26.62
CA ALA A 215 -0.07 3.56 -26.78
C ALA A 215 -1.07 3.93 -27.91
N PHE A 216 -1.51 5.18 -27.96
CA PHE A 216 -2.48 5.61 -28.97
C PHE A 216 -1.85 5.75 -30.36
N ASP A 217 -0.62 6.26 -30.46
CA ASP A 217 0.13 6.35 -31.72
C ASP A 217 0.38 4.96 -32.33
N GLN A 218 0.64 3.96 -31.50
CA GLN A 218 0.88 2.58 -31.93
C GLN A 218 -0.41 1.74 -31.99
N GLY A 219 -1.60 2.35 -31.86
CA GLY A 219 -2.89 1.70 -31.96
C GLY A 219 -3.24 0.76 -30.81
N ALA A 220 -2.50 0.80 -29.68
CA ALA A 220 -2.75 -0.03 -28.52
C ALA A 220 -3.88 0.51 -27.64
N ARG A 221 -5.09 0.60 -28.23
CA ARG A 221 -6.31 1.07 -27.56
C ARG A 221 -6.98 -0.06 -26.81
N ARG A 222 -6.81 -0.08 -25.49
CA ARG A 222 -7.44 -1.06 -24.61
C ARG A 222 -8.83 -0.61 -24.18
N ARG A 223 -9.61 -1.55 -23.63
CA ARG A 223 -10.93 -1.23 -23.05
C ARG A 223 -10.76 -0.36 -21.82
N TRP A 224 -11.80 0.46 -21.49
CA TRP A 224 -11.83 1.29 -20.30
C TRP A 224 -11.51 0.50 -19.03
N ASP A 225 -12.16 -0.65 -18.84
CA ASP A 225 -11.98 -1.52 -17.67
C ASP A 225 -10.55 -2.07 -17.55
N THR A 226 -9.84 -2.30 -18.65
CA THR A 226 -8.43 -2.67 -18.62
C THR A 226 -7.53 -1.51 -18.15
N TRP A 227 -7.82 -0.28 -18.62
CA TRP A 227 -7.09 0.90 -18.14
C TRP A 227 -7.36 1.17 -16.67
N GLN A 228 -8.61 1.00 -16.21
CA GLN A 228 -9.02 1.27 -14.84
C GLN A 228 -8.48 0.24 -13.84
N PHE A 229 -8.60 -1.05 -14.14
CA PHE A 229 -8.30 -2.13 -13.19
C PHE A 229 -6.94 -2.80 -13.41
N GLY A 230 -6.20 -2.38 -14.43
CA GLY A 230 -4.89 -2.90 -14.75
C GLY A 230 -4.86 -4.24 -15.48
N SER A 231 -3.66 -4.71 -15.82
CA SER A 231 -3.42 -5.96 -16.52
C SER A 231 -2.19 -6.69 -15.95
N GLN A 232 -2.15 -7.99 -16.10
CA GLN A 232 -0.96 -8.82 -15.83
C GLN A 232 0.02 -8.87 -17.00
N LYS A 233 -0.43 -8.49 -18.19
CA LYS A 233 0.34 -8.55 -19.42
C LYS A 233 0.77 -7.19 -19.93
N TYR A 234 -0.11 -6.20 -19.79
CA TYR A 234 0.08 -4.88 -20.35
C TYR A 234 0.24 -3.84 -19.26
N TYR A 235 1.19 -2.96 -19.41
CA TYR A 235 1.30 -1.80 -18.54
C TYR A 235 0.07 -0.90 -18.71
N THR A 236 -0.38 -0.36 -17.62
CA THR A 236 -1.42 0.67 -17.55
C THR A 236 -0.92 1.75 -16.60
N PRO A 237 -0.90 3.02 -17.01
CA PRO A 237 -0.66 4.12 -16.08
C PRO A 237 -1.59 4.07 -14.88
N ASP A 238 -1.23 4.77 -13.84
CA ASP A 238 -2.01 4.82 -12.61
C ASP A 238 -3.35 5.54 -12.75
N HIS A 239 -4.13 5.54 -11.69
CA HIS A 239 -5.43 6.18 -11.64
C HIS A 239 -5.36 7.71 -11.73
N TYR A 240 -4.23 8.36 -11.37
CA TYR A 240 -4.02 9.79 -11.53
C TYR A 240 -4.01 10.19 -13.01
N ALA A 241 -3.16 9.54 -13.79
CA ALA A 241 -3.05 9.79 -15.23
C ALA A 241 -4.32 9.43 -16.01
N LEU A 242 -4.95 8.28 -15.68
CA LEU A 242 -6.22 7.88 -16.28
C LEU A 242 -7.32 8.89 -15.99
N GLY A 243 -7.45 9.30 -14.73
CA GLY A 243 -8.48 10.23 -14.27
C GLY A 243 -8.31 11.61 -14.87
N TYR A 244 -7.09 12.17 -14.83
CA TYR A 244 -6.77 13.45 -15.43
C TYR A 244 -7.09 13.45 -16.93
N MET A 245 -6.56 12.48 -17.69
CA MET A 245 -6.78 12.38 -19.13
C MET A 245 -8.29 12.31 -19.46
N THR A 246 -9.03 11.47 -18.75
CA THR A 246 -10.46 11.26 -19.00
C THR A 246 -11.28 12.51 -18.67
N LEU A 247 -11.09 13.05 -17.47
CA LEU A 247 -11.90 14.17 -16.98
C LEU A 247 -11.56 15.48 -17.70
N SER A 248 -10.28 15.80 -17.90
CA SER A 248 -9.87 16.99 -18.64
C SER A 248 -10.30 16.93 -20.11
N GLY A 249 -10.23 15.73 -20.73
CA GLY A 249 -10.74 15.50 -22.07
C GLY A 249 -12.26 15.69 -22.18
N MET A 250 -13.02 15.19 -21.20
CA MET A 250 -14.47 15.41 -21.11
C MET A 250 -14.82 16.89 -20.94
N ARG A 251 -14.10 17.60 -20.06
CA ARG A 251 -14.28 19.07 -19.85
C ARG A 251 -13.96 19.83 -21.14
N TYR A 252 -12.89 19.45 -21.85
CA TYR A 252 -12.47 20.08 -23.10
C TYR A 252 -13.50 19.86 -24.23
N LEU A 253 -13.96 18.62 -24.45
CA LEU A 253 -14.86 18.24 -25.54
C LEU A 253 -16.23 18.93 -25.50
N GLN A 254 -16.76 19.17 -24.30
CA GLN A 254 -18.11 19.73 -24.08
C GLN A 254 -18.09 21.13 -23.50
N ASP A 255 -16.91 21.69 -23.29
CA ASP A 255 -16.73 22.92 -22.54
C ASP A 255 -17.55 22.91 -21.24
N TYR A 256 -17.34 21.86 -20.44
CA TYR A 256 -18.16 21.54 -19.27
C TYR A 256 -17.32 21.39 -18.00
N PRO A 257 -16.94 22.52 -17.34
CA PRO A 257 -16.12 22.50 -16.15
C PRO A 257 -16.84 21.90 -14.92
N ASP A 258 -18.19 21.98 -14.85
CA ASP A 258 -18.99 21.53 -13.72
C ASP A 258 -19.27 20.01 -13.67
N ILE A 259 -18.55 19.18 -14.41
CA ILE A 259 -18.77 17.72 -14.45
C ILE A 259 -18.73 17.12 -13.04
N MET A 260 -17.71 17.46 -12.26
CA MET A 260 -17.55 16.94 -10.89
C MET A 260 -18.65 17.43 -9.98
N LYS A 261 -18.96 18.72 -10.01
CA LYS A 261 -20.02 19.34 -9.22
C LYS A 261 -21.40 18.69 -9.48
N ASP A 262 -21.78 18.56 -10.75
CA ASP A 262 -23.05 17.94 -11.11
C ASP A 262 -23.06 16.43 -10.84
N GLY A 263 -21.92 15.77 -11.03
CA GLY A 263 -21.71 14.37 -10.66
C GLY A 263 -21.90 14.12 -9.17
N TYR A 264 -21.27 14.93 -8.31
CA TYR A 264 -21.45 14.87 -6.85
C TYR A 264 -22.87 15.21 -6.42
N ALA A 265 -23.48 16.26 -7.02
CA ALA A 265 -24.88 16.59 -6.77
C ALA A 265 -25.81 15.44 -7.13
N ARG A 266 -25.49 14.70 -8.18
CA ARG A 266 -26.22 13.50 -8.58
C ARG A 266 -25.97 12.32 -7.63
N ALA A 267 -24.72 12.02 -7.28
CA ALA A 267 -24.33 10.97 -6.34
C ALA A 267 -24.95 11.19 -4.96
N SER A 268 -25.08 12.45 -4.52
CA SER A 268 -25.72 12.78 -3.25
C SER A 268 -27.24 12.53 -3.22
N ARG A 269 -27.88 12.38 -4.40
CA ARG A 269 -29.34 12.21 -4.55
C ARG A 269 -29.76 10.86 -5.12
N LYS A 270 -28.87 10.12 -5.81
CA LYS A 270 -29.19 8.89 -6.54
C LYS A 270 -28.30 7.74 -6.11
N LEU A 271 -28.75 6.96 -5.12
CA LEU A 271 -28.02 5.85 -4.50
C LEU A 271 -27.59 4.73 -5.47
N PHE A 272 -28.23 4.60 -6.63
CA PHE A 272 -27.99 3.50 -7.57
C PHE A 272 -27.42 3.97 -8.91
N ASP A 273 -26.82 5.15 -8.96
CA ASP A 273 -26.08 5.62 -10.13
C ASP A 273 -24.56 5.52 -9.84
N PHE A 274 -23.98 4.39 -10.17
CA PHE A 274 -22.57 4.09 -9.90
C PHE A 274 -21.58 4.71 -10.90
N ALA A 275 -22.06 5.53 -11.84
CA ALA A 275 -21.21 6.25 -12.78
C ALA A 275 -21.75 7.68 -13.00
N PRO A 276 -21.88 8.49 -11.92
CA PRO A 276 -22.56 9.79 -12.00
C PRO A 276 -21.86 10.76 -12.94
N MET A 277 -20.51 10.75 -13.02
CA MET A 277 -19.73 11.63 -13.90
C MET A 277 -20.04 11.34 -15.39
N PHE A 278 -20.02 10.09 -15.79
CA PHE A 278 -20.42 9.71 -17.14
C PHE A 278 -21.90 9.98 -17.42
N THR A 279 -22.78 9.83 -16.41
CA THR A 279 -24.21 10.11 -16.58
C THR A 279 -24.49 11.60 -16.83
N VAL A 280 -23.85 12.51 -16.10
CA VAL A 280 -24.04 13.95 -16.29
C VAL A 280 -23.42 14.42 -17.61
N TYR A 281 -22.25 13.90 -17.97
CA TYR A 281 -21.61 14.16 -19.24
C TYR A 281 -22.50 13.70 -20.42
N GLY A 282 -23.04 12.48 -20.34
CA GLY A 282 -23.94 11.94 -21.35
C GLY A 282 -25.19 12.79 -21.56
N LYS A 283 -25.79 13.31 -20.49
CA LYS A 283 -26.92 14.22 -20.58
C LYS A 283 -26.56 15.54 -21.25
N LYS A 284 -25.40 16.11 -20.95
CA LYS A 284 -24.90 17.34 -21.56
C LYS A 284 -24.63 17.16 -23.05
N SER A 285 -24.07 16.02 -23.45
CA SER A 285 -23.77 15.70 -24.86
C SER A 285 -24.93 15.14 -25.64
N GLY A 286 -26.14 14.98 -25.06
CA GLY A 286 -27.31 14.38 -25.71
C GLY A 286 -27.22 12.87 -25.94
N LYS A 287 -26.29 12.18 -25.26
CA LYS A 287 -26.03 10.75 -25.45
C LYS A 287 -26.64 9.91 -24.30
N THR A 288 -26.96 8.64 -24.57
CA THR A 288 -27.49 7.71 -23.58
C THR A 288 -26.40 6.96 -22.79
N ARG A 289 -26.79 6.25 -21.74
CA ARG A 289 -25.95 5.58 -20.70
C ARG A 289 -24.89 4.56 -21.17
N ARG A 290 -24.88 4.15 -22.44
CA ARG A 290 -23.84 3.28 -23.03
C ARG A 290 -22.48 3.93 -23.23
N ILE A 291 -22.31 5.09 -22.71
CA ILE A 291 -21.41 6.15 -23.09
C ILE A 291 -20.00 6.04 -22.54
N ALA A 292 -19.75 5.30 -21.45
CA ALA A 292 -18.40 5.25 -20.88
C ALA A 292 -17.35 4.81 -21.92
N ARG A 293 -17.66 3.84 -22.75
CA ARG A 293 -16.75 3.40 -23.82
C ARG A 293 -16.64 4.41 -24.96
N GLU A 294 -17.77 4.98 -25.38
CA GLU A 294 -17.82 5.94 -26.50
C GLU A 294 -17.16 7.25 -26.09
N THR A 295 -17.44 7.74 -24.90
CA THR A 295 -16.81 8.95 -24.36
C THR A 295 -15.31 8.80 -24.21
N PHE A 296 -14.85 7.69 -23.61
CA PHE A 296 -13.42 7.42 -23.48
C PHE A 296 -12.72 7.32 -24.84
N LYS A 297 -13.38 6.72 -25.84
CA LYS A 297 -12.85 6.68 -27.21
C LYS A 297 -12.71 8.09 -27.79
N GLU A 298 -13.71 8.95 -27.65
CA GLU A 298 -13.65 10.35 -28.11
C GLU A 298 -12.51 11.12 -27.43
N VAL A 299 -12.33 10.92 -26.13
CA VAL A 299 -11.19 11.50 -25.39
C VAL A 299 -9.87 11.02 -25.97
N CYS A 300 -9.71 9.71 -26.18
CA CYS A 300 -8.49 9.14 -26.77
C CYS A 300 -8.21 9.69 -28.17
N ASP A 301 -9.23 9.79 -29.03
CA ASP A 301 -9.11 10.34 -30.39
C ASP A 301 -8.67 11.81 -30.35
N THR A 302 -9.24 12.60 -29.44
CA THR A 302 -8.92 14.02 -29.28
C THR A 302 -7.50 14.21 -28.77
N MET A 303 -7.11 13.48 -27.72
CA MET A 303 -5.74 13.55 -27.17
C MET A 303 -4.70 13.16 -28.22
N GLN A 304 -4.95 12.06 -28.96
CA GLN A 304 -4.04 11.64 -30.03
C GLN A 304 -3.89 12.69 -31.12
N ALA A 305 -4.99 13.34 -31.54
CA ALA A 305 -4.94 14.39 -32.56
C ALA A 305 -4.10 15.60 -32.09
N ILE A 306 -4.22 16.01 -30.82
CA ILE A 306 -3.42 17.08 -30.23
C ILE A 306 -1.94 16.69 -30.21
N TRP A 307 -1.61 15.50 -29.67
CA TRP A 307 -0.23 15.04 -29.55
C TRP A 307 0.46 14.80 -30.90
N SER A 308 -0.28 14.31 -31.91
CA SER A 308 0.25 14.14 -33.27
C SER A 308 0.64 15.48 -33.89
N LYS A 309 -0.22 16.50 -33.73
CA LYS A 309 0.06 17.86 -34.21
C LYS A 309 1.26 18.49 -33.49
N ASP A 310 1.42 18.23 -32.18
CA ASP A 310 2.57 18.72 -31.42
C ASP A 310 3.85 17.98 -31.81
N ALA A 311 3.79 16.67 -32.10
CA ALA A 311 4.93 15.92 -32.62
C ALA A 311 5.39 16.44 -34.00
N GLU A 312 4.44 16.78 -34.90
CA GLU A 312 4.77 17.39 -36.20
C GLU A 312 5.54 18.70 -36.08
N LYS A 313 5.20 19.55 -35.10
CA LYS A 313 5.92 20.80 -34.82
C LYS A 313 7.36 20.60 -34.34
N ARG A 314 7.63 19.48 -33.64
CA ARG A 314 8.95 19.16 -33.09
C ARG A 314 9.87 18.44 -34.07
N ALA A 315 9.35 17.89 -35.15
CA ALA A 315 10.11 17.21 -36.19
C ALA A 315 11.14 18.17 -36.85
N PRO A 316 12.29 17.69 -37.40
CA PRO A 316 12.67 16.28 -37.48
C PRO A 316 13.22 15.73 -36.15
N PHE A 317 13.08 14.41 -35.97
CA PHE A 317 13.64 13.70 -34.83
C PHE A 317 15.03 13.16 -35.13
N ILE A 318 15.88 13.03 -34.11
CA ILE A 318 17.20 12.42 -34.23
C ILE A 318 17.08 10.92 -34.55
N HIS A 319 18.04 10.37 -35.26
CA HIS A 319 18.13 8.94 -35.47
C HIS A 319 18.56 8.24 -34.17
N MET A 320 17.87 7.17 -33.78
CA MET A 320 18.16 6.41 -32.55
C MET A 320 18.10 4.90 -32.82
N GLU A 321 19.09 4.18 -32.30
CA GLU A 321 19.21 2.74 -32.40
C GLU A 321 18.90 2.10 -31.03
N GLU A 322 17.98 1.11 -31.01
CA GLU A 322 17.65 0.36 -29.80
C GLU A 322 18.80 -0.57 -29.38
N VAL A 323 19.25 -0.48 -28.13
CA VAL A 323 20.33 -1.27 -27.55
C VAL A 323 19.81 -2.47 -26.77
N THR A 324 18.71 -2.30 -26.06
CA THR A 324 18.10 -3.36 -25.24
C THR A 324 17.30 -4.33 -26.09
N ARG A 325 17.32 -5.62 -25.68
CA ARG A 325 16.52 -6.65 -26.35
C ARG A 325 15.03 -6.46 -26.02
N GLU A 326 14.16 -6.85 -26.99
CA GLU A 326 12.72 -6.84 -26.76
C GLU A 326 12.34 -7.71 -25.56
N PRO A 327 11.74 -7.14 -24.51
CA PRO A 327 11.37 -7.89 -23.32
C PRO A 327 10.04 -8.66 -23.55
N ARG A 328 9.88 -9.75 -22.81
CA ARG A 328 8.63 -10.53 -22.86
C ARG A 328 7.45 -9.79 -22.24
N LEU A 329 7.68 -9.02 -21.19
CA LEU A 329 6.71 -8.18 -20.48
C LEU A 329 7.31 -6.80 -20.27
N TYR A 330 6.47 -5.84 -19.91
CA TYR A 330 6.86 -4.47 -19.65
C TYR A 330 8.11 -4.38 -18.76
N THR A 331 9.13 -3.66 -19.25
CA THR A 331 10.43 -3.55 -18.60
C THR A 331 11.02 -2.17 -18.84
N ASP A 332 11.43 -1.51 -17.78
CA ASP A 332 12.06 -0.20 -17.77
C ASP A 332 13.56 -0.31 -17.54
N TYR A 333 14.32 0.50 -18.26
CA TYR A 333 15.76 0.75 -18.06
C TYR A 333 15.92 2.23 -17.72
N GLY A 334 16.07 2.53 -16.43
CA GLY A 334 16.17 3.88 -15.90
C GLY A 334 17.60 4.42 -15.90
N SER A 335 17.95 5.12 -14.85
CA SER A 335 19.25 5.77 -14.69
C SER A 335 20.43 4.90 -15.07
N LYS A 336 21.42 5.49 -15.74
CA LYS A 336 22.54 4.76 -16.32
C LYS A 336 23.86 5.50 -16.23
N VAL A 337 24.96 4.73 -16.21
CA VAL A 337 26.33 5.22 -16.31
C VAL A 337 27.14 4.34 -17.24
N SER A 338 28.05 4.93 -18.00
CA SER A 338 28.98 4.22 -18.91
C SER A 338 30.30 3.94 -18.19
N VAL A 339 30.80 2.71 -18.31
CA VAL A 339 32.09 2.28 -17.75
C VAL A 339 32.82 1.44 -18.81
N GLY A 340 33.84 1.96 -19.40
CA GLY A 340 34.48 1.33 -20.55
C GLY A 340 33.53 1.19 -21.73
N SER A 341 33.31 -0.05 -22.17
CA SER A 341 32.33 -0.41 -23.20
C SER A 341 30.96 -0.82 -22.66
N ASP A 342 30.82 -0.88 -21.35
CA ASP A 342 29.64 -1.43 -20.69
C ASP A 342 28.76 -0.31 -20.14
N ILE A 343 27.43 -0.56 -20.09
CA ILE A 343 26.45 0.35 -19.49
C ILE A 343 25.85 -0.31 -18.24
N TYR A 344 25.93 0.39 -17.13
CA TYR A 344 25.22 0.02 -15.91
C TYR A 344 23.91 0.81 -15.85
N THR A 345 22.79 0.10 -15.62
CA THR A 345 21.44 0.73 -15.56
C THR A 345 20.56 0.04 -14.55
N ILE A 346 19.60 0.78 -14.00
CA ILE A 346 18.57 0.23 -13.12
C ILE A 346 17.44 -0.35 -13.98
N LYS A 347 17.25 -1.67 -13.88
CA LYS A 347 16.19 -2.39 -14.58
C LYS A 347 15.06 -2.73 -13.61
N SER A 348 13.82 -2.50 -14.02
CA SER A 348 12.61 -2.89 -13.28
C SER A 348 11.50 -3.29 -14.25
N GLY A 349 10.40 -3.84 -13.73
CA GLY A 349 9.23 -4.16 -14.56
C GLY A 349 8.35 -5.26 -13.98
N PHE A 350 7.57 -5.89 -14.84
CA PHE A 350 6.61 -6.91 -14.41
C PHE A 350 7.28 -8.19 -13.90
N LEU A 351 8.45 -8.53 -14.43
CA LEU A 351 9.20 -9.73 -14.06
C LEU A 351 10.31 -9.46 -13.05
N ASP A 352 10.75 -8.24 -12.92
CA ASP A 352 11.87 -7.86 -12.08
C ASP A 352 11.50 -6.73 -11.12
N SER A 353 11.78 -6.91 -9.82
CA SER A 353 11.93 -5.80 -8.89
C SER A 353 13.18 -5.01 -9.29
N PRO A 354 13.35 -3.75 -8.86
CA PRO A 354 14.51 -2.95 -9.25
C PRO A 354 15.84 -3.66 -9.01
N VAL A 355 16.67 -3.69 -10.04
CA VAL A 355 17.97 -4.38 -10.04
C VAL A 355 18.97 -3.58 -10.88
N LEU A 356 20.19 -3.39 -10.37
CA LEU A 356 21.28 -2.88 -11.18
C LEU A 356 21.78 -4.01 -12.10
N VAL A 357 21.79 -3.73 -13.38
CA VAL A 357 22.33 -4.63 -14.42
C VAL A 357 23.47 -3.94 -15.15
N ARG A 358 24.45 -4.73 -15.56
CA ARG A 358 25.51 -4.35 -16.49
C ARG A 358 25.17 -4.93 -17.86
N ILE A 359 25.09 -4.09 -18.86
CA ILE A 359 24.89 -4.48 -20.26
C ILE A 359 26.26 -4.38 -20.94
N ASP A 360 26.78 -5.51 -21.39
CA ASP A 360 28.08 -5.56 -22.07
C ASP A 360 27.97 -5.12 -23.55
N SER A 361 29.11 -4.97 -24.21
CA SER A 361 29.21 -4.54 -25.61
C SER A 361 28.45 -5.43 -26.60
N THR A 362 28.05 -6.67 -26.21
CA THR A 362 27.22 -7.59 -27.00
C THR A 362 25.73 -7.42 -26.73
N GLY A 363 25.32 -6.53 -25.83
CA GLY A 363 23.95 -6.34 -25.37
C GLY A 363 23.46 -7.41 -24.41
N LYS A 364 24.36 -8.21 -23.80
CA LYS A 364 24.01 -9.20 -22.80
C LYS A 364 23.97 -8.57 -21.42
N GLU A 365 22.88 -8.85 -20.70
CA GLU A 365 22.65 -8.36 -19.33
C GLU A 365 23.30 -9.28 -18.28
N HIS A 366 23.97 -8.66 -17.32
CA HIS A 366 24.54 -9.30 -16.14
C HIS A 366 24.01 -8.62 -14.90
N LYS A 367 23.32 -9.36 -14.03
CA LYS A 367 22.83 -8.83 -12.76
C LYS A 367 24.00 -8.47 -11.85
N VAL A 368 23.95 -7.28 -11.27
CA VAL A 368 24.97 -6.79 -10.31
C VAL A 368 24.43 -6.87 -8.88
N THR A 369 23.34 -6.18 -8.57
CA THR A 369 22.74 -6.17 -7.22
C THR A 369 21.28 -5.72 -7.27
N GLU A 370 20.49 -6.12 -6.27
CA GLU A 370 19.14 -5.63 -6.08
C GLU A 370 19.16 -4.15 -5.62
N PHE A 371 18.11 -3.42 -6.01
CA PHE A 371 17.95 -2.00 -5.72
C PHE A 371 16.63 -1.70 -5.00
N ALA A 372 16.57 -0.56 -4.30
CA ALA A 372 15.32 0.01 -3.79
C ALA A 372 14.50 0.66 -4.93
N TYR A 373 13.22 0.90 -4.69
CA TYR A 373 12.36 1.60 -5.67
C TYR A 373 12.65 3.10 -5.73
N SER A 374 12.89 3.73 -4.58
CA SER A 374 13.15 5.17 -4.48
C SER A 374 14.65 5.41 -4.33
N VAL A 375 15.30 5.79 -5.43
CA VAL A 375 16.74 6.06 -5.51
C VAL A 375 17.01 7.23 -6.44
N SER A 376 18.12 7.93 -6.21
CA SER A 376 18.61 8.98 -7.11
C SER A 376 19.18 8.41 -8.41
N GLU A 377 19.49 9.33 -9.33
CA GLU A 377 20.34 9.04 -10.48
C GLU A 377 21.67 8.41 -10.05
N LEU A 378 22.15 7.48 -10.87
CA LEU A 378 23.49 6.89 -10.71
C LEU A 378 24.57 7.91 -11.07
N LYS A 379 25.60 8.02 -10.25
CA LYS A 379 26.77 8.88 -10.50
C LYS A 379 28.04 8.03 -10.48
N LEU A 380 28.84 8.13 -11.53
CA LEU A 380 30.13 7.45 -11.61
C LEU A 380 31.23 8.40 -11.13
N HIS A 381 32.04 7.97 -10.15
CA HIS A 381 33.23 8.70 -9.70
C HIS A 381 34.27 7.72 -9.13
N ASP A 382 35.53 7.84 -9.50
CA ASP A 382 36.66 7.02 -9.04
C ASP A 382 36.39 5.49 -9.04
N GLY A 383 35.86 5.00 -10.17
CA GLY A 383 35.59 3.57 -10.32
C GLY A 383 34.48 3.03 -9.41
N LYS A 384 33.64 3.90 -8.88
CA LYS A 384 32.48 3.57 -8.04
C LYS A 384 31.22 4.19 -8.59
N ILE A 385 30.10 3.45 -8.50
CA ILE A 385 28.77 3.97 -8.85
C ILE A 385 28.05 4.35 -7.57
N TYR A 386 27.68 5.62 -7.44
CA TYR A 386 27.01 6.20 -6.28
C TYR A 386 25.53 6.46 -6.54
N TRP A 387 24.74 6.43 -5.49
CA TRP A 387 23.33 6.86 -5.46
C TRP A 387 22.90 7.21 -4.03
N SER A 388 21.85 7.97 -3.88
CA SER A 388 21.12 8.06 -2.61
C SER A 388 19.88 7.19 -2.62
N GLU A 389 19.51 6.62 -1.48
CA GLU A 389 18.27 5.89 -1.30
C GLU A 389 17.58 6.29 0.01
N GLU A 390 16.25 6.29 -0.01
CA GLU A 390 15.45 6.41 1.21
C GLU A 390 15.46 5.10 1.98
N ILE A 391 15.58 5.21 3.31
CA ILE A 391 15.61 4.05 4.20
C ILE A 391 14.56 4.27 5.28
N PRO A 392 13.62 3.32 5.48
CA PRO A 392 12.63 3.43 6.53
C PRO A 392 13.29 3.48 7.92
N ASP A 393 12.70 4.25 8.81
CA ASP A 393 13.10 4.20 10.23
C ASP A 393 12.84 2.80 10.79
N PRO A 394 13.73 2.26 11.63
CA PRO A 394 13.54 0.93 12.19
C PRO A 394 12.27 0.74 13.00
N ARG A 395 11.60 1.80 13.43
CA ARG A 395 10.44 1.72 14.32
C ARG A 395 9.20 2.49 13.84
N TRP A 396 9.37 3.65 13.20
CA TRP A 396 8.29 4.57 12.91
C TRP A 396 7.98 4.61 11.40
N SER A 397 6.72 4.33 11.03
CA SER A 397 6.34 4.21 9.62
C SER A 397 6.37 5.54 8.87
N MET A 398 6.09 6.65 9.57
CA MET A 398 6.10 8.00 9.01
C MET A 398 7.44 8.71 9.24
N LYS A 399 8.52 7.92 9.34
CA LYS A 399 9.88 8.44 9.39
C LYS A 399 10.76 7.68 8.41
N ALA A 400 11.40 8.40 7.53
CA ALA A 400 12.44 7.91 6.65
C ALA A 400 13.74 8.68 6.88
N ASP A 401 14.85 7.99 6.69
CA ASP A 401 16.19 8.57 6.60
C ASP A 401 16.68 8.46 5.15
N SER A 402 17.71 9.16 4.77
CA SER A 402 18.41 8.93 3.51
C SER A 402 19.80 8.34 3.75
N ARG A 403 20.34 7.70 2.72
CA ARG A 403 21.69 7.16 2.74
C ARG A 403 22.32 7.24 1.36
N ILE A 404 23.51 7.80 1.29
CA ILE A 404 24.33 7.74 0.08
C ILE A 404 25.12 6.45 0.11
N ARG A 405 24.96 5.67 -0.95
CA ARG A 405 25.61 4.36 -1.14
C ARG A 405 26.47 4.36 -2.38
N TYR A 406 27.34 3.39 -2.46
CA TYR A 406 28.08 3.08 -3.67
C TYR A 406 28.35 1.59 -3.83
N ILE A 407 28.60 1.21 -5.06
CA ILE A 407 29.21 -0.07 -5.41
C ILE A 407 30.58 0.18 -5.96
N ASP A 408 31.56 -0.50 -5.41
CA ASP A 408 32.94 -0.46 -5.88
C ASP A 408 33.06 -1.45 -7.04
N LEU A 409 33.43 -0.95 -8.23
CA LEU A 409 33.51 -1.80 -9.43
C LEU A 409 34.68 -2.78 -9.42
N GLN A 410 35.67 -2.58 -8.53
CA GLN A 410 36.79 -3.50 -8.38
C GLN A 410 36.43 -4.72 -7.54
N ASP A 411 35.74 -4.53 -6.41
CA ASP A 411 35.40 -5.62 -5.49
C ASP A 411 33.93 -6.06 -5.57
N GLY A 412 33.08 -5.35 -6.31
CA GLY A 412 31.66 -5.62 -6.47
C GLY A 412 30.84 -5.42 -5.19
N ARG A 413 31.39 -4.82 -4.15
CA ARG A 413 30.74 -4.69 -2.85
C ARG A 413 29.98 -3.39 -2.70
N ARG A 414 28.74 -3.50 -2.23
CA ARG A 414 27.89 -2.35 -1.86
C ARG A 414 28.27 -1.85 -0.48
N LYS A 415 28.57 -0.56 -0.38
CA LYS A 415 28.96 0.14 0.86
C LYS A 415 28.10 1.39 1.04
N SER A 416 28.08 1.94 2.27
CA SER A 416 27.43 3.22 2.58
C SER A 416 28.53 4.29 2.77
N LEU A 417 28.31 5.46 2.17
CA LEU A 417 29.20 6.62 2.33
C LEU A 417 28.77 7.46 3.53
N THR A 418 27.45 7.62 3.76
CA THR A 418 26.91 8.45 4.82
C THR A 418 26.20 7.65 5.90
N ASP A 419 26.11 8.23 7.11
CA ASP A 419 25.31 7.73 8.23
C ASP A 419 23.84 8.11 8.07
N ARG A 420 22.95 7.39 8.79
CA ARG A 420 21.49 7.55 8.76
C ARG A 420 20.92 8.88 9.26
N ARG A 421 21.71 9.81 9.73
CA ARG A 421 21.22 10.97 10.51
C ARG A 421 20.98 12.23 9.69
N GLN A 422 21.34 12.22 8.44
CA GLN A 422 21.21 13.37 7.54
C GLN A 422 20.30 13.00 6.37
N LEU A 423 19.41 13.92 6.00
CA LEU A 423 18.56 13.78 4.81
C LEU A 423 19.34 14.36 3.61
N LEU A 424 20.29 13.59 3.11
CA LEU A 424 21.14 13.95 1.98
C LEU A 424 20.71 13.19 0.72
N PHE A 425 20.51 13.92 -0.37
CA PHE A 425 19.97 13.39 -1.61
C PHE A 425 20.81 13.85 -2.82
N ASN A 426 20.74 13.10 -3.91
CA ASN A 426 21.29 13.43 -5.23
C ASN A 426 22.77 13.85 -5.18
N PRO A 427 23.68 12.96 -4.76
CA PRO A 427 25.08 13.29 -4.61
C PRO A 427 25.78 13.53 -5.95
N SER A 428 26.69 14.48 -6.00
CA SER A 428 27.66 14.68 -7.06
C SER A 428 29.08 14.80 -6.47
N PHE A 429 30.10 14.57 -7.30
CA PHE A 429 31.48 14.44 -6.82
C PHE A 429 32.44 15.21 -7.71
N SER A 430 33.44 15.87 -7.11
CA SER A 430 34.63 16.45 -7.76
C SER A 430 35.81 16.37 -6.79
N ASP A 431 36.97 15.92 -7.25
CA ASP A 431 38.23 15.84 -6.50
C ASP A 431 38.11 15.27 -5.08
N GLY A 432 37.30 14.19 -4.95
CA GLY A 432 37.05 13.52 -3.66
C GLY A 432 36.11 14.28 -2.71
N LYS A 433 35.58 15.45 -3.10
CA LYS A 433 34.53 16.16 -2.37
C LYS A 433 33.17 15.78 -2.90
N MET A 434 32.20 15.68 -2.00
CA MET A 434 30.79 15.41 -2.32
C MET A 434 29.97 16.69 -2.13
N ALA A 435 29.08 16.97 -3.06
CA ALA A 435 27.95 17.89 -2.88
C ALA A 435 26.64 17.12 -2.93
N ALA A 436 25.65 17.52 -2.14
CA ALA A 436 24.32 16.89 -2.11
C ALA A 436 23.25 17.88 -1.63
N ALA A 437 22.01 17.69 -2.05
CA ALA A 437 20.87 18.40 -1.48
C ALA A 437 20.59 17.89 -0.06
N GLN A 438 20.32 18.80 0.88
CA GLN A 438 19.99 18.48 2.27
C GLN A 438 18.63 19.09 2.65
N TYR A 439 17.76 18.27 3.29
CA TYR A 439 16.45 18.73 3.76
C TYR A 439 16.32 18.64 5.27
N PHE A 440 15.39 19.44 5.84
CA PHE A 440 15.19 19.54 7.28
C PHE A 440 13.72 19.28 7.66
N PRO A 441 13.48 18.53 8.78
CA PRO A 441 12.13 18.33 9.30
C PRO A 441 11.38 19.62 9.66
N SER A 442 12.11 20.71 9.96
CA SER A 442 11.53 22.03 10.25
C SER A 442 11.15 22.84 9.00
N GLY A 443 11.44 22.31 7.82
CA GLY A 443 11.35 23.02 6.53
C GLY A 443 12.68 23.61 6.10
N GLY A 444 12.72 24.00 4.80
CA GLY A 444 13.92 24.54 4.15
C GLY A 444 14.84 23.47 3.56
N SER A 445 15.77 23.92 2.75
CA SER A 445 16.82 23.10 2.12
C SER A 445 18.19 23.75 2.22
N ALA A 446 19.22 22.96 2.01
CA ALA A 446 20.60 23.39 2.01
C ALA A 446 21.40 22.61 0.96
N LEU A 447 22.53 23.17 0.59
CA LEU A 447 23.59 22.46 -0.11
C LEU A 447 24.57 21.91 0.93
N ASN A 448 24.86 20.62 0.87
CA ASN A 448 25.90 20.01 1.71
C ASN A 448 27.13 19.75 0.86
N ILE A 449 28.27 20.41 1.21
CA ILE A 449 29.54 20.24 0.53
C ILE A 449 30.57 19.68 1.52
N GLY A 450 31.04 18.46 1.29
CA GLY A 450 32.05 17.82 2.13
C GLY A 450 31.66 17.68 3.61
N GLY A 451 30.36 17.72 3.93
CA GLY A 451 29.80 17.69 5.29
C GLY A 451 29.45 19.07 5.86
N GLU A 452 29.84 20.15 5.21
CA GLU A 452 29.41 21.52 5.57
C GLU A 452 28.00 21.79 5.03
N THR A 453 27.16 22.41 5.85
CA THR A 453 25.77 22.74 5.48
C THR A 453 25.65 24.21 5.12
N ILE A 454 25.31 24.51 3.89
CA ILE A 454 25.15 25.85 3.33
C ILE A 454 23.68 26.07 3.05
N MET A 455 23.00 26.91 3.84
CA MET A 455 21.57 27.17 3.67
C MET A 455 21.26 27.71 2.29
N ALA A 456 20.24 27.20 1.66
CA ALA A 456 19.71 27.77 0.44
C ALA A 456 19.18 29.20 0.71
N PRO A 457 19.17 30.09 -0.26
CA PRO A 457 18.43 31.33 -0.20
C PRO A 457 16.96 31.09 0.13
N ASP A 458 16.29 32.06 0.77
CA ASP A 458 14.90 31.94 1.18
C ASP A 458 14.02 31.46 0.02
N SER A 459 13.13 30.52 0.31
CA SER A 459 12.18 29.89 -0.61
C SER A 459 12.76 28.98 -1.71
N LEU A 460 14.07 28.73 -1.76
CA LEU A 460 14.63 27.77 -2.72
C LEU A 460 14.69 26.36 -2.13
N GLN A 461 14.19 25.39 -2.90
CA GLN A 461 14.35 23.95 -2.64
C GLN A 461 15.44 23.40 -3.54
N ILE A 462 16.65 23.13 -3.00
CA ILE A 462 17.74 22.49 -3.73
C ILE A 462 17.33 21.05 -4.11
N VAL A 463 17.60 20.63 -5.36
CA VAL A 463 17.19 19.29 -5.86
C VAL A 463 18.39 18.45 -6.27
N GLU A 464 19.13 18.84 -7.31
CA GLU A 464 20.29 18.11 -7.82
C GLU A 464 21.53 18.99 -7.84
N THR A 465 22.69 18.36 -7.85
CA THR A 465 23.99 19.08 -7.86
C THR A 465 24.92 18.57 -8.95
N ALA A 466 25.77 19.45 -9.48
CA ALA A 466 26.84 19.13 -10.40
C ALA A 466 28.08 20.03 -10.11
N TRP A 467 29.24 19.63 -10.56
CA TRP A 467 30.48 20.35 -10.38
C TRP A 467 31.08 20.75 -11.73
N ILE A 468 31.55 21.99 -11.82
CA ILE A 468 32.50 22.41 -12.83
C ILE A 468 33.69 23.03 -12.07
N ASP A 469 34.85 22.42 -12.20
CA ASP A 469 36.03 22.75 -11.41
C ASP A 469 35.75 22.76 -9.89
N ASP A 470 35.99 23.86 -9.18
CA ASP A 470 35.70 24.03 -7.75
C ASP A 470 34.30 24.62 -7.45
N THR A 471 33.52 24.96 -8.48
CA THR A 471 32.17 25.55 -8.33
C THR A 471 31.09 24.48 -8.32
N VAL A 472 30.19 24.53 -7.33
CA VAL A 472 29.01 23.70 -7.27
C VAL A 472 27.84 24.39 -7.94
N TYR A 473 27.21 23.70 -8.87
CA TYR A 473 25.96 24.12 -9.48
C TYR A 473 24.82 23.29 -8.91
N ALA A 474 23.68 23.91 -8.70
CA ALA A 474 22.49 23.24 -8.14
C ALA A 474 21.22 23.60 -8.91
N THR A 475 20.39 22.62 -9.21
CA THR A 475 19.02 22.89 -9.59
C THR A 475 18.21 23.21 -8.35
N ALA A 476 17.33 24.20 -8.42
CA ALA A 476 16.46 24.56 -7.31
C ALA A 476 15.07 24.97 -7.79
N ILE A 477 14.07 24.69 -6.94
CA ILE A 477 12.67 25.05 -7.16
C ILE A 477 12.33 26.29 -6.34
N SER A 478 11.69 27.26 -6.99
CA SER A 478 11.03 28.41 -6.40
C SER A 478 9.54 28.44 -6.76
N ASP A 479 8.79 29.45 -6.32
CA ASP A 479 7.40 29.67 -6.73
C ASP A 479 7.26 29.81 -8.26
N ASN A 480 8.31 30.21 -8.96
CA ASN A 480 8.35 30.37 -10.42
C ASN A 480 8.80 29.10 -11.18
N GLY A 481 9.13 28.01 -10.47
CA GLY A 481 9.59 26.75 -11.05
C GLY A 481 11.06 26.46 -10.84
N PHE A 482 11.65 25.64 -11.73
CA PHE A 482 13.06 25.26 -11.69
C PHE A 482 13.98 26.34 -12.26
N GLY A 483 15.04 26.65 -11.52
CA GLY A 483 16.19 27.41 -11.95
C GLY A 483 17.49 26.67 -11.67
N ILE A 484 18.62 27.23 -12.17
CA ILE A 484 19.98 26.76 -11.91
C ILE A 484 20.76 27.86 -11.21
N TYR A 485 21.45 27.49 -10.15
CA TYR A 485 22.22 28.38 -9.30
C TYR A 485 23.63 27.84 -9.13
N SER A 486 24.61 28.70 -8.96
CA SER A 486 25.99 28.35 -8.59
C SER A 486 26.28 28.73 -7.15
N TYR A 487 27.27 28.06 -6.58
CA TYR A 487 27.84 28.37 -5.28
C TYR A 487 29.37 28.21 -5.31
N ASP A 488 30.10 29.33 -5.13
CA ASP A 488 31.55 29.39 -4.96
C ASP A 488 32.00 30.17 -3.71
N GLY A 489 31.10 30.28 -2.71
CA GLY A 489 31.16 31.08 -1.51
C GLY A 489 30.02 32.10 -1.42
N SER A 490 29.35 32.37 -2.54
CA SER A 490 28.09 33.09 -2.66
C SER A 490 27.16 32.40 -3.64
N TRP A 491 25.84 32.67 -3.52
CA TRP A 491 24.86 32.16 -4.45
C TRP A 491 24.65 33.12 -5.62
N ASP A 492 24.76 32.60 -6.83
CA ASP A 492 24.47 33.33 -8.06
C ASP A 492 23.47 32.57 -8.92
N MET A 493 22.51 33.27 -9.56
CA MET A 493 21.52 32.69 -10.45
C MET A 493 22.08 32.56 -11.86
N ILE A 494 22.19 31.33 -12.37
CA ILE A 494 22.71 31.02 -13.71
C ILE A 494 21.59 30.92 -14.74
N LEU A 495 20.47 30.24 -14.38
CA LEU A 495 19.31 30.10 -15.25
C LEU A 495 18.06 30.51 -14.48
N ALA A 496 17.33 31.49 -15.00
CA ALA A 496 16.10 31.99 -14.36
C ALA A 496 15.02 30.91 -14.26
N PRO A 497 14.30 30.83 -13.11
CA PRO A 497 13.28 29.82 -12.89
C PRO A 497 12.17 29.84 -13.94
N GLN A 498 11.80 28.65 -14.41
CA GLN A 498 10.67 28.41 -15.30
C GLN A 498 9.84 27.24 -14.79
N PRO A 499 8.51 27.23 -15.01
CA PRO A 499 7.62 26.15 -14.59
C PRO A 499 7.70 24.94 -15.55
N VAL A 500 8.90 24.41 -15.72
CA VAL A 500 9.26 23.20 -16.47
C VAL A 500 10.23 22.38 -15.63
N LYS A 501 10.24 21.06 -15.81
CA LYS A 501 11.16 20.20 -15.07
C LYS A 501 12.60 20.32 -15.56
N ILE A 502 13.54 20.22 -14.62
CA ILE A 502 14.96 19.97 -14.86
C ILE A 502 15.33 18.73 -14.05
N LYS A 503 15.89 17.72 -14.72
CA LYS A 503 16.29 16.45 -14.09
C LYS A 503 17.57 15.88 -14.74
N CYS A 504 18.16 14.85 -14.12
CA CYS A 504 19.40 14.22 -14.59
C CYS A 504 20.55 15.22 -14.74
N PHE A 505 20.70 16.11 -13.75
CA PHE A 505 21.63 17.21 -13.79
C PHE A 505 23.09 16.76 -13.63
N ASN A 506 23.93 17.11 -14.58
CA ASN A 506 25.36 16.76 -14.65
C ASN A 506 26.18 17.89 -15.25
N SER A 507 27.48 17.65 -15.41
CA SER A 507 28.39 18.49 -16.13
C SER A 507 29.28 17.67 -17.07
N MET A 508 29.68 18.25 -18.17
CA MET A 508 30.57 17.66 -19.15
C MET A 508 31.33 18.76 -19.91
N ASP A 509 32.67 18.66 -19.98
CA ASP A 509 33.54 19.56 -20.75
C ASP A 509 33.30 21.05 -20.44
N GLY A 510 33.04 21.42 -19.19
CA GLY A 510 32.78 22.78 -18.74
C GLY A 510 31.36 23.29 -18.98
N GLU A 511 30.45 22.49 -19.54
CA GLU A 511 29.04 22.78 -19.70
C GLU A 511 28.18 22.01 -18.67
N LEU A 512 27.05 22.59 -18.27
CA LEU A 512 26.01 21.93 -17.50
C LEU A 512 25.09 21.17 -18.44
N THR A 513 24.76 19.94 -18.08
CA THR A 513 23.92 19.08 -18.92
C THR A 513 22.70 18.58 -18.13
N PHE A 514 21.52 18.59 -18.72
CA PHE A 514 20.28 18.20 -18.06
C PHE A 514 19.17 17.81 -19.03
N ILE A 515 18.19 17.09 -18.53
CA ILE A 515 16.92 16.83 -19.23
C ILE A 515 15.91 17.90 -18.81
N SER A 516 15.16 18.42 -19.79
CA SER A 516 14.01 19.29 -19.52
C SER A 516 12.83 18.95 -20.45
N ASP A 517 11.64 19.14 -19.93
CA ASP A 517 10.38 18.94 -20.66
C ASP A 517 9.83 20.22 -21.33
N ARG A 518 10.64 21.25 -21.46
CA ARG A 518 10.25 22.57 -21.99
C ARG A 518 9.60 22.48 -23.39
N THR A 519 9.90 21.48 -24.19
CA THR A 519 9.30 21.24 -25.53
C THR A 519 8.03 20.38 -25.50
N GLY A 520 7.53 19.99 -24.31
CA GLY A 520 6.44 19.02 -24.16
C GLY A 520 6.89 17.57 -24.32
N THR A 521 8.21 17.35 -24.34
CA THR A 521 8.88 16.05 -24.34
C THR A 521 10.22 16.23 -23.63
N ASN A 522 10.66 15.22 -22.88
CA ASN A 522 11.97 15.25 -22.24
C ASN A 522 13.08 15.21 -23.27
N GLU A 523 13.94 16.22 -23.25
CA GLU A 523 15.05 16.36 -24.18
C GLU A 523 16.30 16.79 -23.44
N LEU A 524 17.48 16.46 -24.01
CA LEU A 524 18.79 16.83 -23.46
C LEU A 524 19.17 18.25 -23.85
N TYR A 525 19.67 19.00 -22.88
CA TYR A 525 20.18 20.37 -23.03
C TYR A 525 21.59 20.49 -22.49
N HIS A 526 22.38 21.36 -23.12
CA HIS A 526 23.67 21.83 -22.64
C HIS A 526 23.57 23.33 -22.37
N LEU A 527 24.11 23.77 -21.24
CA LEU A 527 24.16 25.16 -20.83
C LEU A 527 25.61 25.53 -20.53
N ASP A 528 26.14 26.51 -21.25
CA ASP A 528 27.41 27.17 -20.87
C ASP A 528 27.10 28.14 -19.70
N PRO A 529 27.60 27.90 -18.49
CA PRO A 529 27.28 28.73 -17.33
C PRO A 529 27.94 30.11 -17.38
N LEU A 530 28.96 30.31 -18.24
CA LEU A 530 29.68 31.57 -18.37
C LEU A 530 28.98 32.52 -19.36
N SER A 531 28.57 32.00 -20.50
CA SER A 531 27.86 32.80 -21.52
C SER A 531 26.35 32.84 -21.33
N GLY A 532 25.80 31.86 -20.61
CA GLY A 532 24.35 31.64 -20.49
C GLY A 532 23.72 30.98 -21.73
N GLU A 533 24.54 30.55 -22.70
CA GLU A 533 24.06 29.95 -23.94
C GLU A 533 23.47 28.57 -23.68
N LEU A 534 22.19 28.39 -23.99
CA LEU A 534 21.47 27.12 -23.83
C LEU A 534 21.24 26.44 -25.18
N ARG A 535 21.68 25.18 -25.31
CA ARG A 535 21.59 24.39 -26.55
C ARG A 535 20.80 23.12 -26.37
N GLN A 536 19.78 22.88 -27.18
CA GLN A 536 19.06 21.65 -27.29
C GLN A 536 19.85 20.60 -28.07
N LYS A 537 20.12 19.43 -27.51
CA LYS A 537 20.93 18.36 -28.13
C LYS A 537 20.10 17.21 -28.68
N THR A 538 18.86 16.97 -28.19
CA THR A 538 17.99 15.92 -28.70
C THR A 538 16.64 16.48 -29.13
N SER A 539 16.01 15.81 -30.10
CA SER A 539 14.58 15.93 -30.42
C SER A 539 14.08 14.53 -30.74
N THR A 540 13.17 14.04 -29.90
CA THR A 540 12.66 12.68 -29.97
C THR A 540 11.14 12.67 -30.02
N ARG A 541 10.55 11.55 -30.45
CA ARG A 541 9.10 11.44 -30.48
C ARG A 541 8.48 11.25 -29.10
N TYR A 542 9.15 10.48 -28.22
CA TYR A 542 8.61 10.01 -26.94
C TYR A 542 9.51 10.27 -25.73
N GLY A 543 10.49 11.14 -25.90
CA GLY A 543 11.40 11.55 -24.85
C GLY A 543 12.79 10.89 -24.94
N ALA A 544 13.80 11.62 -24.44
CA ALA A 544 15.15 11.17 -24.18
C ALA A 544 15.41 11.36 -22.68
N ASP A 545 15.27 10.30 -21.93
CA ASP A 545 15.42 10.29 -20.47
C ASP A 545 16.68 9.57 -20.03
N ASP A 546 17.12 9.83 -18.79
CA ASP A 546 18.19 9.06 -18.12
C ASP A 546 19.42 8.88 -19.03
N TYR A 547 20.00 9.92 -19.46
CA TYR A 547 21.10 9.88 -20.42
C TYR A 547 22.48 9.59 -19.78
N THR A 548 23.40 9.04 -20.60
CA THR A 548 24.84 8.97 -20.33
C THR A 548 25.62 8.99 -21.63
N TYR A 549 26.76 9.66 -21.64
CA TYR A 549 27.68 9.58 -22.76
C TYR A 549 28.57 8.34 -22.63
N SER A 550 28.94 7.72 -23.76
CA SER A 550 29.96 6.68 -23.74
C SER A 550 31.29 7.28 -23.25
N GLU A 551 32.11 6.50 -22.58
CA GLU A 551 33.39 6.95 -22.05
C GLU A 551 34.34 7.55 -23.14
N ASN A 552 34.21 7.04 -24.38
CA ASN A 552 34.97 7.59 -25.53
C ASN A 552 34.32 8.81 -26.22
N GLY A 553 33.24 9.34 -25.68
CA GLY A 553 32.51 10.52 -26.19
C GLY A 553 31.79 10.32 -27.53
N LYS A 554 31.74 9.09 -28.12
CA LYS A 554 31.20 8.88 -29.47
C LYS A 554 29.70 8.67 -29.53
N HIS A 555 29.07 8.20 -28.45
CA HIS A 555 27.66 7.88 -28.40
C HIS A 555 27.00 8.49 -27.18
N LEU A 556 25.78 8.94 -27.36
CA LEU A 556 24.82 9.24 -26.30
C LEU A 556 23.91 8.02 -26.13
N TYR A 557 23.77 7.54 -24.89
CA TYR A 557 22.78 6.53 -24.48
C TYR A 557 21.68 7.20 -23.68
N PHE A 558 20.44 6.89 -23.96
CA PHE A 558 19.28 7.43 -23.23
C PHE A 558 18.11 6.43 -23.22
N SER A 559 17.15 6.64 -22.36
CA SER A 559 15.89 5.87 -22.34
C SER A 559 14.81 6.62 -23.13
N SER A 560 13.97 5.86 -23.84
CA SER A 560 12.76 6.40 -24.48
C SER A 560 11.57 5.47 -24.30
N GLN A 561 10.39 6.06 -24.13
CA GLN A 561 9.18 5.30 -23.87
C GLN A 561 8.74 4.48 -25.08
N THR A 562 8.43 3.21 -24.85
CA THR A 562 7.81 2.29 -25.80
C THR A 562 6.58 1.63 -25.18
N LEU A 563 5.82 0.82 -25.95
CA LEU A 563 4.72 0.02 -25.38
C LEU A 563 5.17 -0.99 -24.33
N ASN A 564 6.42 -1.46 -24.42
CA ASN A 564 6.96 -2.52 -23.58
C ASN A 564 7.95 -1.99 -22.52
N GLY A 565 7.93 -0.68 -22.28
CA GLY A 565 8.70 0.00 -21.23
C GLY A 565 9.63 1.09 -21.75
N MET A 566 10.38 1.66 -20.83
CA MET A 566 11.47 2.59 -21.11
C MET A 566 12.68 1.79 -21.61
N LYS A 567 12.92 1.79 -22.91
CA LYS A 567 14.02 1.07 -23.52
C LYS A 567 15.24 1.97 -23.73
N MET A 568 16.41 1.37 -23.73
CA MET A 568 17.65 2.09 -23.97
C MET A 568 17.95 2.19 -25.45
N PHE A 569 18.22 3.41 -25.89
CA PHE A 569 18.64 3.76 -27.25
C PHE A 569 20.02 4.37 -27.22
N ARG A 570 20.68 4.36 -28.37
CA ARG A 570 21.92 5.11 -28.59
C ARG A 570 21.83 5.94 -29.87
N THR A 571 22.58 7.03 -29.90
CA THR A 571 22.79 7.86 -31.10
C THR A 571 24.25 8.31 -31.14
N PRO A 572 24.87 8.45 -32.34
CA PRO A 572 26.18 9.05 -32.47
C PRO A 572 26.13 10.51 -32.03
N VAL A 573 27.15 10.98 -31.29
CA VAL A 573 27.21 12.37 -30.82
C VAL A 573 27.23 13.35 -31.99
N ASP A 574 27.90 13.03 -33.10
CA ASP A 574 27.92 13.85 -34.33
C ASP A 574 26.54 14.00 -34.99
N SER A 575 25.54 13.19 -34.59
CA SER A 575 24.16 13.24 -35.10
C SER A 575 23.20 13.98 -34.16
N LEU A 576 23.68 14.49 -33.02
CA LEU A 576 22.91 15.31 -32.10
C LEU A 576 22.55 16.66 -32.72
N LEU A 577 21.49 17.25 -32.23
CA LEU A 577 21.17 18.64 -32.53
C LEU A 577 22.17 19.56 -31.86
N ASP A 578 22.27 20.76 -32.42
CA ASP A 578 23.03 21.86 -31.82
C ASP A 578 22.26 23.16 -32.04
N ARG A 579 21.10 23.25 -31.35
CA ARG A 579 20.16 24.35 -31.53
C ARG A 579 20.13 25.23 -30.30
N GLU A 580 20.53 26.48 -30.43
CA GLU A 580 20.38 27.52 -29.42
C GLU A 580 18.88 27.78 -29.16
N VAL A 581 18.52 27.88 -27.87
CA VAL A 581 17.11 28.03 -27.45
C VAL A 581 16.99 28.96 -26.24
N ASP A 582 15.90 29.71 -26.17
CA ASP A 582 15.51 30.44 -24.97
C ASP A 582 14.77 29.51 -24.01
N PHE A 583 15.21 29.40 -22.75
CA PHE A 583 14.55 28.55 -21.73
C PHE A 583 13.15 29.02 -21.41
N ALA A 584 12.85 30.30 -21.58
CA ALA A 584 11.51 30.85 -21.35
C ALA A 584 10.50 30.48 -22.45
N ASP A 585 10.96 30.10 -23.68
CA ASP A 585 10.08 29.61 -24.75
C ASP A 585 9.72 28.16 -24.47
N ARG A 586 8.51 27.93 -23.94
CA ARG A 586 8.04 26.62 -23.50
C ARG A 586 6.81 26.13 -24.26
N HIS A 587 6.62 24.82 -24.22
CA HIS A 587 5.45 24.16 -24.81
C HIS A 587 4.16 24.62 -24.13
N ARG A 588 3.12 24.79 -24.95
CA ARG A 588 1.75 25.05 -24.46
C ARG A 588 0.95 23.77 -24.45
N TYR A 589 0.51 23.39 -23.29
CA TYR A 589 -0.37 22.24 -23.07
C TYR A 589 -1.83 22.64 -23.26
N VAL A 590 -2.37 22.47 -24.47
CA VAL A 590 -3.71 22.95 -24.88
C VAL A 590 -4.79 22.56 -23.88
N ILE A 591 -4.79 21.32 -23.39
CA ILE A 591 -5.78 20.83 -22.42
C ILE A 591 -5.61 21.51 -21.07
N ALA A 592 -4.39 21.59 -20.55
CA ALA A 592 -4.07 22.22 -19.27
C ALA A 592 -4.42 23.72 -19.29
N ASP A 593 -4.09 24.40 -20.40
CA ASP A 593 -4.42 25.83 -20.57
C ASP A 593 -5.93 26.05 -20.59
N ARG A 594 -6.69 25.16 -21.26
CA ARG A 594 -8.17 25.24 -21.25
C ARG A 594 -8.75 25.00 -19.84
N MET A 595 -8.15 24.08 -19.06
CA MET A 595 -8.59 23.90 -17.67
C MET A 595 -8.39 25.16 -16.84
N ALA A 596 -7.23 25.81 -16.94
CA ALA A 596 -6.95 27.06 -16.24
C ALA A 596 -7.88 28.22 -16.72
N GLU A 597 -8.15 28.29 -18.00
CA GLU A 597 -9.08 29.27 -18.59
C GLU A 597 -10.51 29.10 -18.07
N GLN A 598 -11.02 27.86 -18.04
CA GLN A 598 -12.34 27.56 -17.48
C GLN A 598 -12.46 27.97 -16.01
N GLU A 599 -11.41 27.77 -15.21
CA GLU A 599 -11.43 28.19 -13.79
C GLU A 599 -11.43 29.73 -13.66
N ARG A 600 -10.73 30.47 -14.53
CA ARG A 600 -10.80 31.93 -14.59
C ARG A 600 -12.18 32.43 -15.05
N GLU A 601 -12.78 31.81 -16.05
CA GLU A 601 -14.14 32.13 -16.52
C GLU A 601 -15.16 31.98 -15.39
N ILE A 602 -15.10 30.88 -14.62
CA ILE A 602 -15.99 30.66 -13.46
C ILE A 602 -15.73 31.68 -12.35
N ALA A 603 -14.49 32.08 -12.12
CA ALA A 603 -14.12 33.07 -11.14
C ALA A 603 -14.56 34.49 -11.53
N GLY A 604 -14.78 34.74 -12.82
CA GLY A 604 -15.02 36.07 -13.36
C GLY A 604 -13.77 36.97 -13.35
N GLY A 605 -12.59 36.37 -13.30
CA GLY A 605 -11.31 37.05 -13.21
C GLY A 605 -10.18 36.09 -12.84
N GLU A 606 -9.21 36.52 -12.02
CA GLU A 606 -8.18 35.63 -11.54
C GLU A 606 -8.74 34.45 -10.72
N ALA A 607 -8.25 33.28 -10.99
CA ALA A 607 -8.75 32.06 -10.36
C ALA A 607 -8.34 31.95 -8.88
N VAL A 608 -7.19 32.51 -8.53
CA VAL A 608 -6.59 32.54 -7.18
C VAL A 608 -6.44 33.99 -6.74
N ASP A 609 -6.81 34.29 -5.52
CA ASP A 609 -6.58 35.61 -4.91
C ASP A 609 -5.19 35.61 -4.26
N GLU A 610 -4.28 36.40 -4.82
CA GLU A 610 -2.89 36.55 -4.35
C GLU A 610 -2.79 37.41 -3.09
N ASP A 611 -3.73 38.34 -2.88
CA ASP A 611 -3.72 39.33 -1.81
C ASP A 611 -4.53 38.88 -0.56
N ILE A 612 -4.88 37.60 -0.45
CA ILE A 612 -5.67 37.06 0.66
C ILE A 612 -5.01 37.30 2.02
N VAL A 613 -5.78 37.82 2.96
CA VAL A 613 -5.37 37.93 4.38
C VAL A 613 -5.90 36.73 5.15
N VAL A 614 -5.01 35.98 5.78
CA VAL A 614 -5.32 34.78 6.56
C VAL A 614 -5.14 35.06 8.06
N ASN A 615 -6.20 34.87 8.83
CA ASN A 615 -6.13 34.93 10.28
C ASN A 615 -5.62 33.60 10.84
N MET A 616 -4.59 33.67 11.68
CA MET A 616 -4.02 32.50 12.35
C MET A 616 -3.94 32.72 13.85
N SER A 617 -4.31 31.72 14.61
CA SER A 617 -4.16 31.76 16.06
C SER A 617 -2.68 31.68 16.47
N GLU A 618 -2.37 32.07 17.71
CA GLU A 618 -1.09 31.77 18.31
C GLU A 618 -0.92 30.26 18.51
N PRO A 619 0.33 29.75 18.45
CA PRO A 619 0.63 28.34 18.68
C PRO A 619 0.16 27.88 20.07
N LYS A 620 -0.56 26.75 20.10
CA LYS A 620 -1.04 26.11 21.32
C LYS A 620 -0.53 24.68 21.40
N ARG A 621 -0.26 24.23 22.61
CA ARG A 621 0.21 22.85 22.84
C ARG A 621 -0.90 21.83 22.57
N TYR A 622 -0.65 20.87 21.70
CA TYR A 622 -1.55 19.72 21.47
C TYR A 622 -1.26 18.63 22.52
N ARG A 623 -2.22 18.40 23.42
CA ARG A 623 -2.10 17.42 24.52
C ARG A 623 -2.59 16.04 24.04
N LYS A 624 -1.68 15.11 23.76
CA LYS A 624 -1.99 13.76 23.26
C LYS A 624 -3.03 13.02 24.10
N ALA A 625 -2.90 13.07 25.44
CA ALA A 625 -3.81 12.36 26.35
C ALA A 625 -5.24 12.91 26.32
N ALA A 626 -5.42 14.24 26.15
CA ALA A 626 -6.73 14.85 26.05
C ALA A 626 -7.47 14.50 24.75
N HIS A 627 -6.75 14.06 23.74
CA HIS A 627 -7.27 13.71 22.40
C HIS A 627 -7.11 12.22 22.08
N MET A 628 -6.96 11.36 23.12
CA MET A 628 -6.72 9.91 22.94
C MET A 628 -7.92 9.20 22.31
N PHE A 629 -9.13 9.55 22.74
CA PHE A 629 -10.35 8.88 22.35
C PHE A 629 -11.14 9.76 21.38
N ASN A 630 -11.37 9.26 20.17
CA ASN A 630 -12.20 9.90 19.15
C ASN A 630 -12.97 8.82 18.41
N ILE A 631 -14.21 8.57 18.82
CA ILE A 631 -15.13 7.67 18.11
C ILE A 631 -15.61 8.41 16.87
N HIS A 632 -15.35 7.86 15.70
CA HIS A 632 -15.66 8.50 14.41
C HIS A 632 -16.63 7.67 13.56
N SER A 633 -16.73 6.36 13.79
CA SER A 633 -17.56 5.49 12.98
C SER A 633 -18.26 4.44 13.86
N TRP A 634 -19.45 4.03 13.46
CA TRP A 634 -20.25 3.00 14.10
C TRP A 634 -21.12 2.28 13.09
N ALA A 635 -21.63 1.12 13.44
CA ALA A 635 -22.56 0.34 12.62
C ALA A 635 -23.58 -0.40 13.48
N PRO A 636 -24.84 -0.56 13.01
CA PRO A 636 -25.90 -1.34 13.72
C PRO A 636 -25.75 -2.84 13.48
N VAL A 637 -24.53 -3.32 13.27
CA VAL A 637 -24.13 -4.72 13.13
C VAL A 637 -22.78 -4.91 13.80
N TYR A 638 -22.53 -6.09 14.34
CA TYR A 638 -21.18 -6.47 14.75
C TYR A 638 -20.51 -7.27 13.65
N VAL A 639 -19.28 -6.94 13.36
CA VAL A 639 -18.46 -7.66 12.38
C VAL A 639 -17.12 -8.01 13.03
N ASN A 640 -16.84 -9.31 13.11
CA ASN A 640 -15.57 -9.80 13.61
C ASN A 640 -14.55 -9.84 12.48
N VAL A 641 -13.64 -8.88 12.47
CA VAL A 641 -12.63 -8.75 11.42
C VAL A 641 -11.64 -9.90 11.44
N ASP A 642 -11.26 -10.38 12.62
CA ASP A 642 -10.34 -11.50 12.75
C ASP A 642 -10.93 -12.76 12.10
N ASN A 643 -12.25 -12.96 12.21
CA ASN A 643 -12.96 -14.06 11.55
C ASN A 643 -13.09 -13.86 10.04
N ILE A 644 -13.25 -12.62 9.56
CA ILE A 644 -13.29 -12.34 8.11
C ILE A 644 -11.96 -12.65 7.46
N MET A 645 -10.85 -12.24 8.07
CA MET A 645 -9.51 -12.47 7.54
C MET A 645 -9.10 -13.96 7.54
N ASN A 646 -9.75 -14.77 8.36
CA ASN A 646 -9.51 -16.20 8.46
C ASN A 646 -10.72 -17.03 8.00
N MET A 647 -11.55 -16.51 7.06
CA MET A 647 -12.78 -17.15 6.62
C MET A 647 -12.56 -18.57 6.11
N SER A 648 -13.19 -19.52 6.78
CA SER A 648 -13.50 -20.83 6.25
C SER A 648 -15.01 -20.95 6.03
N TYR A 649 -15.46 -21.96 5.29
CA TYR A 649 -16.90 -22.19 5.04
C TYR A 649 -17.72 -22.21 6.33
N ASP A 650 -17.16 -22.75 7.41
CA ASP A 650 -17.82 -22.87 8.70
C ASP A 650 -17.92 -21.54 9.47
N TYR A 651 -17.06 -20.57 9.16
CA TYR A 651 -16.97 -19.27 9.86
C TYR A 651 -17.61 -18.11 9.11
N ILE A 652 -18.03 -18.28 7.85
CA ILE A 652 -18.60 -17.18 7.05
C ILE A 652 -19.85 -16.57 7.69
N PHE A 653 -20.66 -17.38 8.38
CA PHE A 653 -21.85 -16.93 9.10
C PHE A 653 -21.56 -16.35 10.49
N GLN A 654 -20.33 -16.50 10.98
CA GLN A 654 -19.86 -15.91 12.24
C GLN A 654 -19.08 -14.60 12.01
N ALA A 655 -18.85 -14.24 10.76
CA ALA A 655 -18.13 -13.02 10.40
C ALA A 655 -18.95 -11.75 10.69
N ALA A 656 -20.29 -11.84 10.60
CA ALA A 656 -21.21 -10.75 10.92
C ALA A 656 -22.39 -11.25 11.73
N SER A 657 -22.79 -10.48 12.74
CA SER A 657 -23.92 -10.80 13.61
C SER A 657 -24.77 -9.57 13.90
N LEU A 658 -26.00 -9.80 14.38
CA LEU A 658 -26.80 -8.70 14.91
C LEU A 658 -26.04 -8.03 16.06
N GLY A 659 -26.09 -6.70 16.14
CA GLY A 659 -25.38 -6.03 17.21
C GLY A 659 -25.03 -4.59 16.89
N ALA A 660 -23.90 -4.15 17.38
CA ALA A 660 -23.37 -2.81 17.12
C ALA A 660 -21.84 -2.84 17.17
N SER A 661 -21.21 -2.05 16.32
CA SER A 661 -19.79 -1.78 16.36
C SER A 661 -19.52 -0.29 16.46
N ALA A 662 -18.47 0.09 17.15
CA ALA A 662 -17.94 1.45 17.14
C ALA A 662 -16.41 1.41 16.97
N ILE A 663 -15.90 2.35 16.20
CA ILE A 663 -14.48 2.47 15.88
C ILE A 663 -13.99 3.83 16.34
N MET A 664 -12.85 3.82 16.99
CA MET A 664 -12.16 5.04 17.39
C MET A 664 -10.74 5.07 16.83
N GLN A 665 -10.32 6.25 16.44
CA GLN A 665 -8.91 6.54 16.13
C GLN A 665 -8.64 8.00 16.45
N ASN A 666 -7.56 8.26 17.18
CA ASN A 666 -7.16 9.63 17.47
C ASN A 666 -6.52 10.30 16.25
N ARG A 667 -6.39 11.65 16.29
CA ARG A 667 -5.88 12.44 15.14
C ARG A 667 -4.44 12.12 14.77
N LEU A 668 -3.62 11.65 15.71
CA LEU A 668 -2.23 11.26 15.48
C LEU A 668 -2.07 9.76 15.16
N ALA A 669 -3.16 9.04 14.93
CA ALA A 669 -3.18 7.59 14.69
C ALA A 669 -2.43 6.73 15.72
N THR A 670 -2.14 7.28 16.91
CA THR A 670 -1.42 6.55 17.95
C THR A 670 -2.31 5.65 18.80
N GLY A 671 -3.63 5.86 18.77
CA GLY A 671 -4.61 5.03 19.46
C GLY A 671 -5.74 4.64 18.51
N VAL A 672 -5.91 3.35 18.29
CA VAL A 672 -6.98 2.75 17.48
C VAL A 672 -7.76 1.77 18.34
N GLY A 673 -9.08 1.82 18.30
CA GLY A 673 -9.90 0.93 19.11
C GLY A 673 -11.20 0.51 18.43
N GLU A 674 -11.68 -0.64 18.82
CA GLU A 674 -12.95 -1.21 18.42
C GLU A 674 -13.75 -1.60 19.64
N PHE A 675 -15.03 -1.28 19.62
CA PHE A 675 -16.02 -1.72 20.60
C PHE A 675 -17.10 -2.47 19.86
N GLY A 676 -17.44 -3.65 20.32
CA GLY A 676 -18.45 -4.49 19.70
C GLY A 676 -19.44 -5.06 20.70
N TYR A 677 -20.69 -5.09 20.29
CA TYR A 677 -21.74 -5.91 20.90
C TYR A 677 -22.32 -6.81 19.81
N SER A 678 -22.43 -8.10 20.09
CA SER A 678 -23.04 -9.04 19.18
C SER A 678 -24.16 -9.86 19.84
N ALA A 679 -25.18 -10.14 19.07
CA ALA A 679 -26.23 -11.10 19.41
C ALA A 679 -26.22 -12.18 18.32
N HIS A 680 -25.86 -13.40 18.70
CA HIS A 680 -25.77 -14.53 17.78
C HIS A 680 -26.11 -15.82 18.50
N LYS A 681 -26.27 -16.88 17.74
CA LYS A 681 -26.46 -18.22 18.31
C LYS A 681 -25.12 -18.80 18.75
N ASP A 682 -25.11 -19.48 19.89
CA ASP A 682 -23.91 -20.18 20.37
C ASP A 682 -23.42 -21.14 19.28
N PRO A 683 -22.13 -21.10 18.92
CA PRO A 683 -21.58 -21.95 17.87
C PRO A 683 -21.64 -23.45 18.20
N TYR A 684 -21.74 -23.80 19.47
CA TYR A 684 -21.82 -25.20 19.93
C TYR A 684 -23.25 -25.64 20.26
N ASP A 685 -24.05 -24.76 20.90
CA ASP A 685 -25.49 -24.99 21.11
C ASP A 685 -26.31 -23.94 20.35
N ARG A 686 -26.71 -24.26 19.13
CA ARG A 686 -27.49 -23.37 18.25
C ARG A 686 -28.88 -23.03 18.76
N SER A 687 -29.34 -23.64 19.86
CA SER A 687 -30.61 -23.29 20.52
C SER A 687 -30.51 -22.03 21.36
N GLU A 688 -29.31 -21.73 21.88
CA GLU A 688 -29.06 -20.58 22.75
C GLU A 688 -28.66 -19.33 22.00
N TRP A 689 -29.21 -18.18 22.41
CA TRP A 689 -28.73 -16.87 21.99
C TRP A 689 -27.69 -16.35 22.97
N ARG A 690 -26.57 -15.87 22.44
CA ARG A 690 -25.51 -15.21 23.20
C ARG A 690 -25.50 -13.71 22.93
N HIS A 691 -25.27 -12.96 24.00
CA HIS A 691 -25.08 -11.52 23.99
C HIS A 691 -23.64 -11.23 24.38
N SER A 692 -22.83 -10.88 23.41
CA SER A 692 -21.36 -10.83 23.56
C SER A 692 -20.85 -9.39 23.56
N GLY A 693 -19.79 -9.17 24.30
CA GLY A 693 -19.07 -7.89 24.32
C GLY A 693 -17.64 -8.07 23.82
N HIS A 694 -17.20 -7.15 22.95
CA HIS A 694 -15.87 -7.16 22.34
C HIS A 694 -15.20 -5.81 22.50
N PHE A 695 -13.93 -5.84 22.84
CA PHE A 695 -13.08 -4.67 22.94
C PHE A 695 -11.70 -4.98 22.42
N LYS A 696 -11.18 -4.13 21.55
CA LYS A 696 -9.79 -4.16 21.10
C LYS A 696 -9.26 -2.74 21.09
N PHE A 697 -8.08 -2.54 21.64
CA PHE A 697 -7.41 -1.25 21.66
C PHE A 697 -5.92 -1.43 21.41
N THR A 698 -5.39 -0.69 20.44
CA THR A 698 -3.97 -0.69 20.10
C THR A 698 -3.41 0.71 20.31
N TYR A 699 -2.35 0.81 21.09
CA TYR A 699 -1.63 2.05 21.31
C TYR A 699 -0.20 1.96 20.79
N SER A 700 0.10 2.71 19.76
CA SER A 700 1.38 2.74 19.06
C SER A 700 2.24 3.98 19.35
N GLY A 701 1.78 4.87 20.23
CA GLY A 701 2.49 6.10 20.59
C GLY A 701 3.69 5.94 21.54
N LEU A 702 3.99 4.71 21.98
CA LEU A 702 5.20 4.35 22.74
C LEU A 702 6.19 3.61 21.82
N TYR A 703 7.42 3.43 22.31
CA TYR A 703 8.39 2.64 21.57
C TYR A 703 7.90 1.20 21.34
N PRO A 704 7.41 0.43 22.33
CA PRO A 704 6.62 -0.76 22.08
C PRO A 704 5.18 -0.38 21.69
N VAL A 705 4.55 -1.16 20.85
CA VAL A 705 3.11 -1.15 20.62
C VAL A 705 2.45 -1.97 21.70
N ILE A 706 1.38 -1.44 22.28
CA ILE A 706 0.58 -2.13 23.30
C ILE A 706 -0.79 -2.43 22.70
N GLU A 707 -1.23 -3.67 22.80
CA GLU A 707 -2.54 -4.13 22.32
C GLU A 707 -3.30 -4.77 23.50
N ALA A 708 -4.52 -4.33 23.74
CA ALA A 708 -5.43 -4.93 24.70
C ALA A 708 -6.66 -5.48 23.97
N LYS A 709 -7.08 -6.70 24.30
CA LYS A 709 -8.27 -7.35 23.75
C LYS A 709 -9.08 -7.96 24.89
N ILE A 710 -10.40 -7.81 24.82
CA ILE A 710 -11.35 -8.44 25.74
C ILE A 710 -12.51 -9.01 24.91
N ASP A 711 -12.78 -10.31 25.05
CA ASP A 711 -13.95 -10.97 24.52
C ASP A 711 -14.75 -11.59 25.68
N PHE A 712 -16.05 -11.37 25.67
CA PHE A 712 -16.95 -11.86 26.69
C PHE A 712 -18.21 -12.45 26.09
N ASN A 713 -18.55 -13.68 26.48
CA ASN A 713 -19.79 -14.40 26.18
C ASN A 713 -20.03 -14.72 24.70
N ASP A 714 -18.96 -14.87 23.89
CA ASP A 714 -19.07 -15.32 22.49
C ASP A 714 -19.66 -16.74 22.37
N ARG A 715 -19.48 -17.54 23.39
CA ARG A 715 -19.87 -18.93 23.51
C ARG A 715 -19.88 -19.35 24.96
N SER A 716 -20.28 -20.55 25.23
CA SER A 716 -20.03 -21.23 26.53
C SER A 716 -18.53 -21.46 26.69
N ALA A 717 -18.01 -21.28 27.88
CA ALA A 717 -16.65 -21.69 28.21
C ALA A 717 -16.50 -23.20 28.06
N ARG A 718 -15.36 -23.64 27.54
CA ARG A 718 -15.04 -25.06 27.41
C ARG A 718 -13.98 -25.45 28.41
N GLN A 719 -14.18 -26.59 29.07
CA GLN A 719 -13.24 -27.20 29.98
C GLN A 719 -12.86 -28.58 29.47
N TYR A 720 -11.59 -28.78 29.21
CA TYR A 720 -11.05 -30.06 28.81
C TYR A 720 -10.55 -30.79 30.05
N ASN A 721 -11.21 -31.90 30.41
CA ASN A 721 -10.81 -32.75 31.52
C ASN A 721 -9.98 -33.92 31.01
N VAL A 722 -8.96 -34.26 31.77
CA VAL A 722 -8.11 -35.41 31.49
C VAL A 722 -8.44 -36.52 32.47
N TYR A 723 -8.53 -37.72 31.99
CA TYR A 723 -8.74 -38.88 32.82
C TYR A 723 -7.67 -39.94 32.52
N ALA A 724 -7.28 -40.68 33.55
CA ALA A 724 -6.41 -41.83 33.43
C ALA A 724 -7.15 -43.08 33.86
N VAL A 725 -7.17 -44.14 33.01
CA VAL A 725 -7.69 -45.44 33.34
C VAL A 725 -6.52 -46.34 33.70
N ARG A 726 -6.49 -46.82 34.90
CA ARG A 726 -5.48 -47.76 35.36
C ARG A 726 -6.08 -49.19 35.30
N SER A 727 -5.50 -50.03 34.45
CA SER A 727 -5.84 -51.45 34.29
C SER A 727 -4.66 -52.33 34.64
N ALA A 728 -4.90 -53.65 34.69
CA ALA A 728 -3.81 -54.64 34.89
C ALA A 728 -2.78 -54.65 33.76
N GLU A 729 -3.16 -54.15 32.57
CA GLU A 729 -2.29 -54.04 31.39
C GLU A 729 -1.51 -52.71 31.28
N GLY A 730 -1.77 -51.75 32.18
CA GLY A 730 -1.14 -50.45 32.21
C GLY A 730 -2.12 -49.27 32.44
N THR A 731 -1.61 -48.04 32.28
CA THR A 731 -2.39 -46.83 32.44
C THR A 731 -2.66 -46.25 31.04
N SER A 732 -3.92 -46.13 30.64
CA SER A 732 -4.37 -45.39 29.47
C SER A 732 -4.84 -43.98 29.87
N VAL A 733 -4.63 -42.98 29.03
CA VAL A 733 -5.04 -41.62 29.29
C VAL A 733 -5.97 -41.14 28.18
N GLY A 734 -7.05 -40.52 28.57
CA GLY A 734 -8.04 -39.94 27.66
C GLY A 734 -8.38 -38.51 28.02
N MET A 735 -9.09 -37.84 27.14
CA MET A 735 -9.54 -36.46 27.30
C MET A 735 -10.97 -36.33 26.84
N TYR A 736 -11.76 -35.56 27.59
CA TYR A 736 -13.11 -35.16 27.13
C TYR A 736 -13.33 -33.67 27.40
N ALA A 737 -14.12 -33.04 26.54
CA ALA A 737 -14.51 -31.65 26.67
C ALA A 737 -15.90 -31.53 27.31
N ASN A 738 -16.00 -30.73 28.38
CA ASN A 738 -17.27 -30.31 28.94
C ASN A 738 -17.55 -28.86 28.54
N GLU A 739 -18.78 -28.59 28.11
CA GLU A 739 -19.28 -27.23 28.00
C GLU A 739 -19.73 -26.79 29.39
N LEU A 740 -19.19 -25.66 29.82
CA LEU A 740 -19.59 -25.05 31.08
C LEU A 740 -20.81 -24.16 30.87
N SER A 741 -21.71 -24.09 31.87
CA SER A 741 -22.79 -23.11 31.84
C SER A 741 -22.34 -21.65 31.94
N SER A 742 -21.06 -21.43 32.26
CA SER A 742 -20.47 -20.09 32.38
C SER A 742 -20.14 -19.48 31.02
N PRO A 743 -20.35 -18.17 30.86
CA PRO A 743 -19.95 -17.48 29.65
C PRO A 743 -18.44 -17.51 29.47
N TYR A 744 -18.00 -17.60 28.21
CA TYR A 744 -16.60 -17.46 27.86
C TYR A 744 -16.08 -16.06 28.17
N PHE A 745 -14.88 -16.00 28.67
CA PHE A 745 -14.12 -14.77 28.88
C PHE A 745 -12.67 -14.94 28.42
N GLU A 746 -12.17 -13.98 27.63
CA GLU A 746 -10.75 -13.81 27.34
C GLU A 746 -10.35 -12.36 27.52
N GLY A 747 -9.30 -12.13 28.28
CA GLY A 747 -8.58 -10.86 28.36
C GLY A 747 -7.13 -11.08 27.92
N LYS A 748 -6.63 -10.25 27.00
CA LYS A 748 -5.26 -10.34 26.47
C LYS A 748 -4.61 -8.96 26.40
N ILE A 749 -3.40 -8.85 26.89
CA ILE A 749 -2.53 -7.69 26.70
C ILE A 749 -1.26 -8.17 26.01
N SER A 750 -0.91 -7.54 24.91
CA SER A 750 0.31 -7.83 24.15
C SER A 750 1.17 -6.57 24.05
N MET A 751 2.47 -6.76 24.07
CA MET A 751 3.46 -5.72 23.80
C MET A 751 4.42 -6.25 22.75
N TYR A 752 4.66 -5.48 21.67
CA TYR A 752 5.61 -5.87 20.63
C TYR A 752 6.32 -4.66 20.03
N ILE A 753 7.46 -4.91 19.38
CA ILE A 753 8.23 -3.89 18.68
C ILE A 753 8.41 -4.35 17.22
N PRO A 754 7.75 -3.70 16.24
CA PRO A 754 7.86 -4.07 14.83
C PRO A 754 9.08 -3.39 14.20
N PHE A 755 10.27 -3.95 14.39
CA PHE A 755 11.46 -3.42 13.76
C PHE A 755 11.48 -3.64 12.26
N ASN A 756 11.72 -2.57 11.50
CA ASN A 756 11.89 -2.55 10.06
C ASN A 756 13.33 -2.21 9.67
N PHE A 757 14.03 -3.15 9.03
CA PHE A 757 15.40 -2.98 8.54
C PHE A 757 15.47 -3.11 7.02
N SER A 758 14.36 -2.88 6.33
CA SER A 758 14.28 -2.96 4.87
C SER A 758 15.26 -2.02 4.20
N SER A 759 15.90 -2.46 3.13
CA SER A 759 16.82 -1.66 2.32
C SER A 759 17.22 -2.40 1.04
N GLY A 760 17.49 -1.67 -0.03
CA GLY A 760 18.07 -2.21 -1.27
C GLY A 760 17.25 -3.34 -1.89
N GLY A 761 15.93 -3.19 -1.95
CA GLY A 761 15.01 -4.18 -2.53
C GLY A 761 14.67 -5.36 -1.62
N TRP A 762 15.21 -5.43 -0.41
CA TRP A 762 14.93 -6.46 0.57
C TRP A 762 14.07 -5.94 1.71
N TYR A 763 12.93 -6.60 1.97
CA TYR A 763 12.12 -6.40 3.17
C TYR A 763 12.68 -7.22 4.32
N LYS A 764 13.03 -6.55 5.42
CA LYS A 764 13.65 -7.17 6.60
C LYS A 764 12.96 -6.67 7.85
N GLY A 765 12.58 -7.59 8.72
CA GLY A 765 11.96 -7.23 9.99
C GLY A 765 12.32 -8.17 11.12
N VAL A 766 12.25 -7.63 12.34
CA VAL A 766 12.41 -8.38 13.60
C VAL A 766 11.31 -7.92 14.53
N ILE A 767 10.52 -8.85 15.07
CA ILE A 767 9.35 -8.53 15.90
C ILE A 767 9.39 -9.37 17.17
N PRO A 768 9.99 -8.87 18.27
CA PRO A 768 9.78 -9.43 19.58
C PRO A 768 8.38 -9.11 20.08
N ARG A 769 7.69 -10.10 20.66
CA ARG A 769 6.35 -9.98 21.27
C ARG A 769 6.33 -10.64 22.64
N LEU A 770 5.67 -9.99 23.59
CA LEU A 770 5.30 -10.53 24.89
C LEU A 770 3.79 -10.36 25.05
N SER A 771 3.10 -11.40 25.54
CA SER A 771 1.65 -11.36 25.74
C SER A 771 1.28 -12.03 27.03
N TYR A 772 0.35 -11.41 27.75
CA TYR A 772 -0.33 -11.99 28.90
C TYR A 772 -1.80 -12.21 28.54
N ARG A 773 -2.32 -13.40 28.83
CA ARG A 773 -3.70 -13.80 28.57
C ARG A 773 -4.32 -14.41 29.83
N ILE A 774 -5.53 -14.00 30.12
CA ILE A 774 -6.41 -14.59 31.12
C ILE A 774 -7.67 -15.13 30.43
N THR A 775 -8.06 -16.35 30.74
CA THR A 775 -9.26 -16.99 30.14
C THR A 775 -9.85 -18.04 31.08
N ASN A 776 -11.15 -18.27 30.98
CA ASN A 776 -11.83 -19.40 31.61
C ASN A 776 -12.04 -20.60 30.67
N ASP A 777 -11.53 -20.52 29.45
CA ASP A 777 -11.58 -21.59 28.45
C ASP A 777 -10.25 -22.34 28.47
N MET A 778 -10.26 -23.60 28.98
CA MET A 778 -8.99 -24.22 29.28
C MET A 778 -9.04 -25.71 29.54
N PHE A 779 -7.83 -26.29 29.63
CA PHE A 779 -7.59 -27.60 30.21
C PHE A 779 -7.71 -27.52 31.73
N ASP A 780 -8.55 -28.38 32.29
CA ASP A 780 -8.58 -28.56 33.74
C ASP A 780 -7.24 -29.18 34.21
N THR A 781 -6.80 -28.77 35.38
CA THR A 781 -5.64 -29.35 36.01
C THR A 781 -6.00 -30.62 36.82
N SER A 782 -7.28 -30.90 36.95
CA SER A 782 -7.75 -32.14 37.60
C SER A 782 -7.59 -33.33 36.66
N ILE A 783 -7.03 -34.41 37.19
CA ILE A 783 -6.97 -35.69 36.52
C ILE A 783 -7.91 -36.63 37.25
N SER A 784 -8.95 -37.13 36.59
CA SER A 784 -9.78 -38.17 37.11
C SER A 784 -9.08 -39.52 36.91
N VAL A 785 -8.71 -40.21 37.98
CA VAL A 785 -8.13 -41.55 37.90
C VAL A 785 -9.25 -42.57 38.05
N LEU A 786 -9.44 -43.40 37.01
CA LEU A 786 -10.38 -44.49 37.01
C LEU A 786 -9.65 -45.81 37.17
N GLU A 787 -10.09 -46.68 38.09
CA GLU A 787 -9.59 -48.06 38.18
C GLU A 787 -10.53 -49.00 37.43
N ASP A 788 -9.96 -49.78 36.52
CA ASP A 788 -10.68 -50.84 35.84
C ASP A 788 -10.72 -52.09 36.72
N ASN A 789 -11.84 -52.36 37.32
CA ASN A 789 -12.06 -53.48 38.22
C ASN A 789 -12.37 -54.80 37.47
N GLY A 790 -12.18 -54.87 36.15
CA GLY A 790 -12.48 -56.04 35.34
C GLY A 790 -13.95 -56.31 35.07
N PHE A 791 -14.85 -55.44 35.51
CA PHE A 791 -16.27 -55.45 35.10
C PHE A 791 -16.44 -54.56 33.87
N GLY A 792 -16.79 -55.14 32.74
CA GLY A 792 -16.86 -54.51 31.46
C GLY A 792 -17.57 -53.12 31.46
N ASN A 793 -17.04 -52.21 30.72
CA ASN A 793 -17.49 -50.85 30.59
C ASN A 793 -19.00 -50.76 30.28
N TYR A 794 -19.81 -50.38 31.25
CA TYR A 794 -21.15 -49.87 30.98
C TYR A 794 -21.07 -48.35 30.70
N PRO A 795 -21.53 -47.88 29.56
CA PRO A 795 -21.62 -46.43 29.31
C PRO A 795 -22.53 -45.79 30.38
N GLY A 796 -22.00 -44.97 31.23
CA GLY A 796 -22.76 -44.21 32.20
C GLY A 796 -22.33 -44.30 33.68
N ASN A 797 -21.46 -45.21 34.06
CA ASN A 797 -20.99 -45.31 35.42
C ASN A 797 -19.55 -45.85 35.53
N PRO A 798 -18.52 -45.06 35.14
CA PRO A 798 -17.15 -45.47 35.37
C PRO A 798 -16.82 -45.49 36.87
N PRO A 799 -16.12 -46.50 37.38
CA PRO A 799 -15.67 -46.51 38.76
C PRO A 799 -14.70 -45.35 39.04
N PHE A 800 -15.13 -44.44 39.86
CA PHE A 800 -14.42 -43.19 40.20
C PHE A 800 -13.57 -43.42 41.45
N VAL A 801 -12.23 -43.18 41.33
CA VAL A 801 -11.32 -43.45 42.45
C VAL A 801 -10.62 -42.21 42.99
N GLY A 802 -10.71 -41.09 42.33
CA GLY A 802 -10.17 -39.84 42.93
C GLY A 802 -10.16 -38.67 41.95
N VAL A 803 -10.43 -37.51 42.46
CA VAL A 803 -10.25 -36.22 41.76
C VAL A 803 -9.05 -35.55 42.33
N ILE A 804 -8.04 -35.27 41.48
CA ILE A 804 -6.97 -34.34 41.86
C ILE A 804 -7.53 -32.97 41.56
N ASP A 805 -7.94 -32.27 42.63
CA ASP A 805 -8.69 -31.02 42.57
C ASP A 805 -7.95 -29.88 41.92
N GLY A 806 -8.50 -29.29 40.89
CA GLY A 806 -8.08 -28.07 40.24
C GLY A 806 -9.19 -27.06 40.18
N LYS A 807 -9.47 -26.32 41.23
CA LYS A 807 -10.61 -25.39 41.34
C LYS A 807 -10.43 -24.04 40.66
N ASN A 808 -9.42 -23.82 39.82
CA ASN A 808 -9.24 -22.52 39.20
C ASN A 808 -10.18 -22.33 37.99
N ARG A 809 -11.08 -21.36 38.09
CA ARG A 809 -12.02 -20.94 37.02
C ARG A 809 -11.36 -20.11 35.93
N PHE A 810 -10.20 -19.52 36.21
CA PHE A 810 -9.43 -18.72 35.26
C PHE A 810 -7.99 -19.20 35.24
N ARG A 811 -7.38 -19.10 34.04
CA ARG A 811 -5.95 -19.36 33.83
C ARG A 811 -5.24 -18.18 33.29
N HIS A 812 -4.03 -18.05 33.72
CA HIS A 812 -3.13 -16.98 33.39
C HIS A 812 -1.98 -17.53 32.54
N TYR A 813 -1.86 -17.06 31.32
CA TYR A 813 -0.81 -17.45 30.40
C TYR A 813 0.15 -16.29 30.15
N LEU A 814 1.44 -16.59 30.16
CA LEU A 814 2.48 -15.72 29.64
C LEU A 814 3.04 -16.37 28.39
N SER A 815 3.13 -15.60 27.30
CA SER A 815 3.75 -16.05 26.06
C SER A 815 4.69 -15.01 25.52
N GLY A 816 5.82 -15.49 24.95
CA GLY A 816 6.79 -14.66 24.25
C GLY A 816 7.10 -15.23 22.89
N SER A 817 7.32 -14.40 21.88
CA SER A 817 7.80 -14.82 20.57
C SER A 817 8.78 -13.81 19.96
N LEU A 818 9.61 -14.31 19.07
CA LEU A 818 10.53 -13.54 18.26
C LEU A 818 10.39 -14.00 16.81
N ARG A 819 9.92 -13.09 15.95
CA ARG A 819 9.84 -13.29 14.48
C ARG A 819 10.92 -12.47 13.81
N ALA A 820 11.63 -13.09 12.84
CA ALA A 820 12.58 -12.42 11.98
C ALA A 820 12.39 -12.89 10.53
N TYR A 821 12.51 -11.98 9.57
CA TYR A 821 12.39 -12.32 8.15
C TYR A 821 13.26 -11.42 7.28
N THR A 822 13.62 -11.98 6.12
CA THR A 822 14.21 -11.26 5.00
C THR A 822 13.64 -11.83 3.70
N THR A 823 12.99 -10.99 2.90
CA THR A 823 12.37 -11.38 1.64
C THR A 823 12.67 -10.36 0.56
N LEU A 824 12.94 -10.82 -0.65
CA LEU A 824 13.09 -9.94 -1.81
C LEU A 824 11.72 -9.36 -2.18
N ALA A 825 11.69 -8.12 -2.65
CA ALA A 825 10.48 -7.51 -3.19
C ALA A 825 9.87 -8.37 -4.30
N THR A 826 8.55 -8.58 -4.25
CA THR A 826 7.84 -9.44 -5.20
C THR A 826 7.49 -8.66 -6.46
N PRO A 827 7.90 -9.13 -7.66
CA PRO A 827 7.49 -8.51 -8.92
C PRO A 827 5.97 -8.62 -9.16
N ASN A 828 5.41 -7.71 -9.94
CA ASN A 828 3.96 -7.63 -10.19
C ASN A 828 3.36 -8.91 -10.81
N SER A 829 4.12 -9.65 -11.62
CA SER A 829 3.66 -10.90 -12.24
C SER A 829 3.71 -12.10 -11.31
N ALA A 830 4.49 -12.06 -10.25
CA ALA A 830 4.68 -13.18 -9.33
C ALA A 830 3.64 -13.17 -8.19
N VAL A 831 3.49 -14.31 -7.52
CA VAL A 831 2.65 -14.47 -6.31
C VAL A 831 3.54 -14.48 -5.06
N TYR A 832 4.67 -15.15 -5.13
CA TYR A 832 5.63 -15.25 -4.04
C TYR A 832 6.92 -14.47 -4.33
N PRO A 833 7.59 -13.98 -3.28
CA PRO A 833 8.96 -13.48 -3.43
C PRO A 833 9.85 -14.52 -4.13
N ARG A 834 10.73 -14.08 -5.00
CA ARG A 834 11.67 -14.99 -5.67
C ARG A 834 12.64 -15.65 -4.69
N TRP A 835 13.06 -14.91 -3.68
CA TRP A 835 13.89 -15.38 -2.58
C TRP A 835 13.41 -14.81 -1.27
N GLY A 836 13.46 -15.61 -0.24
CA GLY A 836 13.16 -15.15 1.11
C GLY A 836 13.26 -16.26 2.13
N ILE A 837 13.50 -15.85 3.36
CA ILE A 837 13.47 -16.72 4.53
C ILE A 837 12.89 -15.97 5.71
N GLY A 838 12.13 -16.66 6.53
CA GLY A 838 11.65 -16.12 7.79
C GLY A 838 11.53 -17.21 8.84
N ALA A 839 11.73 -16.82 10.07
CA ALA A 839 11.62 -17.70 11.22
C ALA A 839 10.85 -17.01 12.35
N GLU A 840 10.14 -17.81 13.13
CA GLU A 840 9.51 -17.38 14.36
C GLU A 840 9.72 -18.47 15.41
N ILE A 841 10.14 -18.07 16.60
CA ILE A 841 10.24 -18.94 17.77
C ILE A 841 9.41 -18.35 18.90
N GLY A 842 8.81 -19.19 19.72
CA GLY A 842 8.03 -18.70 20.85
C GLY A 842 7.81 -19.77 21.91
N ALA A 843 7.40 -19.30 23.08
CA ALA A 843 7.05 -20.15 24.21
C ALA A 843 5.84 -19.58 24.95
N MET A 844 5.06 -20.47 25.56
CA MET A 844 3.90 -20.14 26.37
C MET A 844 3.87 -21.05 27.60
N GLY A 845 3.57 -20.46 28.76
CA GLY A 845 3.33 -21.19 30.00
C GLY A 845 2.14 -20.65 30.74
N SER A 846 1.48 -21.51 31.52
CA SER A 846 0.45 -21.14 32.49
C SER A 846 1.04 -21.15 33.90
N PHE A 847 0.65 -20.17 34.72
CA PHE A 847 1.15 -20.07 36.12
C PHE A 847 0.58 -21.14 37.05
N GLU A 848 -0.59 -21.70 36.68
CA GLU A 848 -1.33 -22.64 37.56
C GLU A 848 -1.16 -24.12 37.16
N SER A 849 -0.29 -24.43 36.21
CA SER A 849 -0.19 -25.78 35.64
C SER A 849 0.95 -26.64 36.15
N ALA A 850 1.48 -26.32 37.33
CA ALA A 850 2.68 -26.94 37.87
C ALA A 850 2.61 -28.48 37.88
N GLY A 851 3.48 -29.12 37.10
CA GLY A 851 3.67 -30.58 37.03
C GLY A 851 2.65 -31.35 36.21
N ILE A 852 1.55 -30.72 35.72
CA ILE A 852 0.49 -31.39 34.95
C ILE A 852 0.55 -30.97 33.50
N LEU A 853 0.46 -29.66 33.22
CA LEU A 853 0.57 -29.10 31.89
C LEU A 853 1.96 -28.51 31.66
N SER A 854 2.60 -28.93 30.58
CA SER A 854 3.90 -28.40 30.18
C SER A 854 3.78 -26.98 29.64
N PRO A 855 4.69 -26.08 29.93
CA PRO A 855 4.99 -24.96 29.05
C PRO A 855 5.30 -25.50 27.66
N MET A 856 4.87 -24.77 26.64
CA MET A 856 5.02 -25.17 25.25
C MET A 856 5.96 -24.21 24.54
N GLY A 857 6.82 -24.76 23.69
CA GLY A 857 7.63 -24.01 22.74
C GLY A 857 7.24 -24.33 21.32
N TYR A 858 7.47 -23.40 20.39
CA TYR A 858 7.35 -23.65 18.96
C TYR A 858 8.45 -22.96 18.17
N GLY A 859 8.71 -23.54 17.00
CA GLY A 859 9.51 -22.93 15.95
C GLY A 859 8.76 -23.00 14.62
N TYR A 860 8.76 -21.92 13.88
CA TYR A 860 8.25 -21.83 12.53
C TYR A 860 9.33 -21.29 11.61
N LEU A 861 9.71 -22.04 10.59
CA LEU A 861 10.65 -21.63 9.56
C LEU A 861 9.96 -21.71 8.21
N TYR A 862 10.14 -20.71 7.37
CA TYR A 862 9.64 -20.74 6.00
C TYR A 862 10.64 -20.09 5.04
N GLY A 863 10.63 -20.57 3.78
CA GLY A 863 11.46 -20.02 2.73
C GLY A 863 10.74 -19.98 1.40
N TYR A 864 11.17 -19.06 0.56
CA TYR A 864 10.71 -18.89 -0.81
C TYR A 864 11.88 -19.15 -1.76
N VAL A 865 11.61 -19.89 -2.82
CA VAL A 865 12.56 -20.16 -3.90
C VAL A 865 11.86 -19.98 -5.26
N PRO A 866 12.61 -19.65 -6.34
CA PRO A 866 12.05 -19.53 -7.67
C PRO A 866 11.37 -20.84 -8.13
N GLY A 867 10.30 -20.70 -8.91
CA GLY A 867 9.66 -21.81 -9.61
C GLY A 867 10.34 -22.10 -10.97
N ILE A 868 9.65 -22.91 -11.79
CA ILE A 868 10.11 -23.29 -13.13
C ILE A 868 10.16 -22.07 -14.05
N THR A 869 9.18 -21.18 -13.96
CA THR A 869 9.18 -19.89 -14.67
C THR A 869 9.42 -18.74 -13.71
N ARG A 870 9.70 -17.55 -14.24
CA ARG A 870 10.03 -16.36 -13.43
C ARG A 870 8.84 -15.86 -12.59
N GLU A 871 7.61 -16.16 -12.97
CA GLU A 871 6.38 -15.78 -12.27
C GLU A 871 5.97 -16.80 -11.21
N GLN A 872 6.45 -18.04 -11.31
CA GLN A 872 6.13 -19.12 -10.39
C GLN A 872 7.07 -19.09 -9.18
N GLY A 873 6.60 -19.61 -8.07
CA GLY A 873 7.38 -19.69 -6.84
C GLY A 873 6.98 -20.85 -5.96
N LEU A 874 7.93 -21.39 -5.21
CA LEU A 874 7.73 -22.42 -4.22
C LEU A 874 7.95 -21.83 -2.83
N LYS A 875 6.98 -22.05 -1.95
CA LYS A 875 7.10 -21.80 -0.51
C LYS A 875 7.24 -23.12 0.21
N LEU A 876 8.27 -23.27 0.98
CA LEU A 876 8.47 -24.38 1.90
C LEU A 876 8.37 -23.88 3.32
N SER A 877 7.77 -24.66 4.22
CA SER A 877 7.74 -24.32 5.63
C SER A 877 7.76 -25.52 6.53
N VAL A 878 8.31 -25.34 7.73
CA VAL A 878 8.26 -26.29 8.83
C VAL A 878 7.79 -25.59 10.08
N MET A 879 6.86 -26.21 10.78
CA MET A 879 6.36 -25.75 12.05
C MET A 879 6.49 -26.90 13.06
N HIS A 880 7.09 -26.62 14.19
CA HIS A 880 7.32 -27.57 15.25
C HIS A 880 6.81 -27.02 16.58
N GLN A 881 6.06 -27.84 17.34
CA GLN A 881 5.60 -27.53 18.68
C GLN A 881 6.10 -28.61 19.62
N GLN A 882 6.56 -28.23 20.80
CA GLN A 882 7.14 -29.17 21.76
C GLN A 882 6.80 -28.78 23.19
N LYS A 883 6.63 -29.81 24.08
CA LYS A 883 6.63 -29.65 25.52
C LYS A 883 8.02 -29.20 25.97
N LEU A 884 8.09 -28.22 26.85
CA LEU A 884 9.33 -27.71 27.41
C LEU A 884 9.66 -28.33 28.78
N ASP A 885 8.66 -28.87 29.47
CA ASP A 885 8.85 -29.65 30.74
C ASP A 885 8.61 -31.12 30.45
N GLY A 886 9.68 -31.88 30.42
CA GLY A 886 9.63 -33.33 30.26
C GLY A 886 9.00 -34.11 31.41
N LYS A 887 8.85 -33.49 32.60
CA LYS A 887 8.19 -34.08 33.76
C LYS A 887 6.68 -33.88 33.75
N ALA A 888 6.19 -32.86 33.08
CA ALA A 888 4.77 -32.63 32.96
C ALA A 888 4.08 -33.74 32.15
N ILE A 889 2.92 -34.15 32.62
CA ILE A 889 2.17 -35.28 32.04
C ILE A 889 1.68 -34.91 30.65
N PHE A 890 1.11 -33.73 30.47
CA PHE A 890 0.41 -33.32 29.22
C PHE A 890 1.04 -32.09 28.59
N GLY A 891 0.92 -32.01 27.25
CA GLY A 891 1.08 -30.78 26.51
C GLY A 891 -0.19 -29.93 26.51
N GLN A 892 -0.18 -28.85 25.74
CA GLN A 892 -1.35 -28.02 25.52
C GLN A 892 -1.32 -27.43 24.10
N PRO A 893 -2.47 -27.09 23.48
CA PRO A 893 -2.50 -26.43 22.19
C PRO A 893 -1.85 -25.05 22.27
N TYR A 894 -0.97 -24.74 21.30
CA TYR A 894 -0.35 -23.43 21.23
C TYR A 894 -0.36 -22.89 19.81
N VAL A 895 0.21 -23.59 18.84
CA VAL A 895 0.22 -23.21 17.42
C VAL A 895 -0.38 -24.31 16.56
N GLN A 896 -1.03 -23.92 15.44
CA GLN A 896 -1.72 -24.86 14.56
C GLN A 896 -0.73 -25.69 13.74
N VAL A 897 -0.47 -26.91 14.16
CA VAL A 897 0.51 -27.82 13.53
C VAL A 897 -0.12 -29.05 12.86
N ILE A 898 -1.42 -29.04 12.58
CA ILE A 898 -2.08 -30.11 11.84
C ILE A 898 -2.16 -29.80 10.33
N PRO A 899 -2.29 -30.80 9.44
CA PRO A 899 -2.43 -30.58 8.01
C PRO A 899 -3.65 -29.75 7.64
N ARG A 900 -3.59 -29.03 6.54
CA ARG A 900 -4.76 -28.38 5.92
C ARG A 900 -5.88 -29.42 5.68
N GLY A 901 -7.12 -29.00 5.77
CA GLY A 901 -8.28 -29.91 5.72
C GLY A 901 -8.69 -30.42 7.09
N LEU A 902 -7.74 -30.70 7.99
CA LEU A 902 -8.03 -31.13 9.35
C LEU A 902 -8.19 -29.96 10.33
N VAL A 903 -7.96 -28.74 9.87
CA VAL A 903 -8.12 -27.50 10.67
C VAL A 903 -9.57 -27.34 11.17
N SER A 904 -10.55 -27.88 10.46
CA SER A 904 -11.96 -27.90 10.88
C SER A 904 -12.28 -28.85 12.03
N TYR A 905 -11.29 -29.60 12.52
CA TYR A 905 -11.41 -30.50 13.67
C TYR A 905 -10.58 -30.01 14.86
N PRO A 906 -11.05 -28.99 15.60
CA PRO A 906 -10.27 -28.43 16.71
C PRO A 906 -10.03 -29.45 17.83
N ASP A 907 -10.94 -30.37 18.05
CA ASP A 907 -10.78 -31.41 19.07
C ASP A 907 -9.67 -32.40 18.73
N LEU A 908 -9.44 -32.68 17.44
CA LEU A 908 -8.31 -33.45 16.97
C LEU A 908 -6.97 -32.75 17.31
N PHE A 909 -6.89 -31.45 17.00
CA PHE A 909 -5.69 -30.68 17.31
C PHE A 909 -5.43 -30.60 18.81
N ASN A 910 -6.46 -30.39 19.61
CA ASN A 910 -6.37 -30.38 21.04
C ASN A 910 -5.88 -31.73 21.59
N HIS A 911 -6.47 -32.83 21.11
CA HIS A 911 -6.06 -34.18 21.49
C HIS A 911 -4.59 -34.44 21.15
N LEU A 912 -4.17 -34.20 19.92
CA LEU A 912 -2.79 -34.41 19.49
C LEU A 912 -1.80 -33.56 20.28
N SER A 913 -2.15 -32.29 20.55
CA SER A 913 -1.28 -31.38 21.31
C SER A 913 -1.14 -31.77 22.79
N VAL A 914 -2.18 -32.31 23.39
CA VAL A 914 -2.18 -32.77 24.80
C VAL A 914 -1.40 -34.07 24.94
N MET A 915 -1.62 -35.03 24.05
CA MET A 915 -1.09 -36.38 24.18
C MET A 915 0.33 -36.55 23.69
N ASN A 916 0.80 -35.69 22.81
CA ASN A 916 2.14 -35.84 22.22
C ASN A 916 3.14 -34.83 22.77
N PRO A 917 4.39 -35.26 23.06
CA PRO A 917 5.43 -34.35 23.52
C PRO A 917 5.87 -33.38 22.43
N SER A 918 5.73 -33.75 21.17
CA SER A 918 6.09 -32.92 20.02
C SER A 918 5.22 -33.19 18.81
N ILE A 919 4.98 -32.13 18.02
CA ILE A 919 4.28 -32.21 16.74
C ILE A 919 5.06 -31.37 15.73
N THR A 920 5.29 -31.92 14.56
CA THR A 920 6.00 -31.25 13.47
C THR A 920 5.17 -31.31 12.20
N ARG A 921 4.99 -30.16 11.52
CA ARG A 921 4.36 -30.09 10.20
C ARG A 921 5.35 -29.54 9.18
N PHE A 922 5.45 -30.20 8.07
CA PHE A 922 6.10 -29.73 6.84
C PHE A 922 5.05 -29.37 5.83
N SER A 923 5.22 -28.25 5.15
CA SER A 923 4.29 -27.77 4.11
C SER A 923 5.04 -27.29 2.88
N ALA A 924 4.46 -27.56 1.71
CA ALA A 924 4.94 -27.07 0.42
C ALA A 924 3.76 -26.48 -0.36
N ASP A 925 3.95 -25.27 -0.90
CA ASP A 925 2.98 -24.54 -1.73
C ASP A 925 3.66 -24.07 -3.01
N TYR A 926 3.14 -24.44 -4.17
CA TYR A 926 3.69 -24.05 -5.47
C TYR A 926 2.70 -23.13 -6.19
N ALA A 927 3.02 -21.84 -6.28
CA ALA A 927 2.15 -20.84 -6.90
C ALA A 927 2.34 -20.76 -8.42
N ILE A 928 1.26 -20.90 -9.17
CA ILE A 928 1.21 -20.86 -10.64
C ILE A 928 0.21 -19.78 -11.06
N PRO A 929 0.66 -18.54 -11.30
CA PRO A 929 -0.21 -17.52 -11.86
C PRO A 929 -0.52 -17.82 -13.33
N ILE A 930 -1.80 -17.71 -13.71
CA ILE A 930 -2.30 -17.99 -15.04
C ILE A 930 -3.00 -16.75 -15.57
N TYR A 931 -2.52 -16.24 -16.69
CA TYR A 931 -3.15 -15.14 -17.40
C TYR A 931 -4.35 -15.66 -18.22
N ILE A 932 -5.53 -15.07 -18.01
CA ILE A 932 -6.80 -15.49 -18.61
C ILE A 932 -7.42 -14.45 -19.56
N GLY A 933 -6.67 -13.38 -19.91
CA GLY A 933 -7.10 -12.36 -20.86
C GLY A 933 -7.99 -11.26 -20.27
N GLU A 934 -7.90 -10.97 -18.97
CA GLU A 934 -8.68 -9.94 -18.23
C GLU A 934 -10.19 -10.09 -18.49
N LEU A 935 -10.85 -10.93 -17.74
CA LEU A 935 -12.29 -11.14 -17.85
C LEU A 935 -13.05 -10.03 -17.12
N SER A 936 -13.81 -9.24 -17.89
CA SER A 936 -14.67 -8.19 -17.35
C SER A 936 -16.14 -8.56 -17.52
N ILE A 937 -16.87 -8.64 -16.42
CA ILE A 937 -18.31 -8.94 -16.40
C ILE A 937 -19.07 -7.64 -16.15
N ALA A 938 -20.11 -7.39 -16.96
CA ALA A 938 -20.98 -6.22 -16.89
C ALA A 938 -20.23 -4.87 -16.82
N GLY A 939 -19.15 -4.73 -17.62
CA GLY A 939 -18.38 -3.48 -17.73
C GLY A 939 -17.65 -3.10 -16.45
N GLY A 940 -17.06 -4.08 -15.76
CA GLY A 940 -16.29 -3.86 -14.54
C GLY A 940 -17.05 -4.10 -13.23
N LEU A 941 -18.30 -4.59 -13.29
CA LEU A 941 -18.99 -5.06 -12.08
C LEU A 941 -18.15 -6.11 -11.34
N VAL A 942 -17.53 -7.03 -12.07
CA VAL A 942 -16.47 -7.91 -11.62
C VAL A 942 -15.38 -7.92 -12.67
N TYR A 943 -14.15 -7.63 -12.26
CA TYR A 943 -12.99 -7.65 -13.12
C TYR A 943 -11.96 -8.65 -12.57
N ILE A 944 -11.70 -9.70 -13.34
CA ILE A 944 -10.76 -10.77 -12.99
C ILE A 944 -9.46 -10.54 -13.74
N LYS A 945 -8.41 -10.23 -12.99
CA LYS A 945 -7.08 -9.91 -13.53
C LYS A 945 -6.27 -11.15 -13.86
N ARG A 946 -6.32 -12.16 -12.99
CA ARG A 946 -5.64 -13.44 -13.18
C ARG A 946 -6.30 -14.55 -12.36
N LEU A 947 -5.95 -15.77 -12.70
CA LEU A 947 -6.21 -16.97 -11.94
C LEU A 947 -4.89 -17.46 -11.34
N CYS A 948 -4.91 -17.96 -10.11
CA CYS A 948 -3.74 -18.58 -9.50
C CYS A 948 -4.08 -19.98 -9.01
N LEU A 949 -3.34 -20.97 -9.48
CA LEU A 949 -3.42 -22.35 -9.01
C LEU A 949 -2.26 -22.59 -8.04
N THR A 950 -2.57 -23.09 -6.84
CA THR A 950 -1.56 -23.38 -5.81
C THR A 950 -1.69 -24.81 -5.32
N PRO A 951 -1.10 -25.82 -6.01
CA PRO A 951 -0.92 -27.15 -5.46
C PRO A 951 -0.20 -27.08 -4.11
N HIS A 952 -0.63 -27.93 -3.17
CA HIS A 952 -0.03 -27.97 -1.84
C HIS A 952 0.05 -29.38 -1.29
N ALA A 953 0.99 -29.58 -0.38
CA ALA A 953 1.15 -30.80 0.39
C ALA A 953 1.57 -30.47 1.82
N ASP A 954 0.95 -31.15 2.79
CA ASP A 954 1.33 -31.08 4.19
C ASP A 954 1.60 -32.48 4.73
N TYR A 955 2.63 -32.60 5.55
CA TYR A 955 2.93 -33.78 6.34
C TYR A 955 3.05 -33.38 7.80
N THR A 956 2.33 -34.07 8.69
CA THR A 956 2.43 -33.84 10.12
C THR A 956 2.77 -35.13 10.84
N ARG A 957 3.77 -35.05 11.71
CA ARG A 957 4.11 -36.12 12.63
C ARG A 957 3.84 -35.69 14.08
N ALA A 958 3.00 -36.45 14.78
CA ALA A 958 2.65 -36.26 16.18
C ALA A 958 2.97 -37.52 16.95
N GLY A 959 4.10 -37.55 17.64
CA GLY A 959 4.62 -38.77 18.26
C GLY A 959 4.87 -39.86 17.22
N ASN A 960 4.11 -40.95 17.29
CA ASN A 960 4.15 -42.07 16.33
C ASN A 960 3.07 -41.99 15.26
N THR A 961 2.28 -40.91 15.22
CA THR A 961 1.16 -40.74 14.28
C THR A 961 1.59 -39.87 13.11
N ASP A 962 1.36 -40.36 11.90
CA ASP A 962 1.70 -39.71 10.64
C ASP A 962 0.41 -39.31 9.89
N LEU A 963 0.28 -38.00 9.56
CA LEU A 963 -0.87 -37.43 8.85
C LEU A 963 -0.40 -36.70 7.60
N PHE A 964 -1.05 -36.93 6.49
CA PHE A 964 -0.76 -36.27 5.22
C PHE A 964 -2.01 -35.57 4.68
N SER A 965 -1.79 -34.47 4.02
CA SER A 965 -2.80 -33.79 3.23
C SER A 965 -2.19 -33.33 1.91
N VAL A 966 -2.88 -33.58 0.81
CA VAL A 966 -2.52 -33.07 -0.50
C VAL A 966 -3.72 -32.41 -1.15
N GLY A 967 -3.47 -31.35 -1.92
CA GLY A 967 -4.58 -30.63 -2.53
C GLY A 967 -4.13 -29.48 -3.41
N SER A 968 -5.06 -28.62 -3.71
CA SER A 968 -4.81 -27.39 -4.46
C SER A 968 -5.77 -26.30 -4.07
N ALA A 969 -5.30 -25.08 -4.09
CA ALA A 969 -6.11 -23.88 -4.05
C ALA A 969 -6.22 -23.28 -5.45
N LEU A 970 -7.43 -22.83 -5.81
CA LEU A 970 -7.68 -22.07 -7.03
C LEU A 970 -8.23 -20.71 -6.62
N THR A 971 -7.48 -19.64 -6.90
CA THR A 971 -7.89 -18.27 -6.57
C THR A 971 -8.05 -17.43 -7.82
N LEU A 972 -9.02 -16.52 -7.78
CA LEU A 972 -9.27 -15.46 -8.75
C LEU A 972 -8.82 -14.15 -8.12
N ASP A 973 -7.84 -13.49 -8.70
CA ASP A 973 -7.45 -12.16 -8.30
C ASP A 973 -8.34 -11.14 -9.02
N LEU A 974 -9.19 -10.49 -8.26
CA LEU A 974 -10.11 -9.45 -8.69
C LEU A 974 -9.49 -8.10 -8.40
N ASN A 975 -9.46 -7.21 -9.39
CA ASN A 975 -9.12 -5.81 -9.19
C ASN A 975 -10.34 -4.89 -9.24
N GLY A 976 -11.52 -5.41 -9.57
CA GLY A 976 -12.77 -4.67 -9.59
C GLY A 976 -13.92 -5.49 -9.04
N ILE A 977 -14.58 -4.97 -8.01
CA ILE A 977 -15.84 -5.50 -7.47
C ILE A 977 -16.81 -4.34 -7.34
N ILE A 978 -18.01 -4.47 -7.94
CA ILE A 978 -19.05 -3.43 -7.94
C ILE A 978 -18.47 -2.08 -8.45
N TRP A 979 -17.64 -2.14 -9.51
CA TRP A 979 -16.95 -1.00 -10.14
C TRP A 979 -15.95 -0.26 -9.22
N ILE A 980 -15.70 -0.75 -8.00
CA ILE A 980 -14.67 -0.22 -7.10
C ILE A 980 -13.35 -0.90 -7.45
N ASP A 981 -12.29 -0.11 -7.57
CA ASP A 981 -10.93 -0.62 -7.68
C ASP A 981 -10.49 -1.14 -6.31
N TRP A 982 -10.62 -2.43 -6.14
CA TRP A 982 -10.28 -3.11 -4.89
C TRP A 982 -9.66 -4.47 -5.17
N PRO A 983 -8.37 -4.66 -4.85
CA PRO A 983 -7.70 -5.91 -5.07
C PRO A 983 -8.13 -6.95 -4.03
N VAL A 984 -8.91 -7.92 -4.47
CA VAL A 984 -9.42 -9.03 -3.66
C VAL A 984 -9.10 -10.34 -4.35
N SER A 985 -8.65 -11.33 -3.59
CA SER A 985 -8.53 -12.71 -4.07
C SER A 985 -9.62 -13.57 -3.45
N ILE A 986 -10.44 -14.18 -4.31
CA ILE A 986 -11.46 -15.13 -3.90
C ILE A 986 -11.16 -16.51 -4.51
N GLY A 987 -11.47 -17.56 -3.80
CA GLY A 987 -11.19 -18.89 -4.32
C GLY A 987 -11.71 -20.02 -3.50
N ALA A 988 -11.37 -21.22 -3.94
CA ALA A 988 -11.67 -22.46 -3.23
C ALA A 988 -10.38 -23.26 -3.04
N THR A 989 -10.32 -23.97 -1.93
CA THR A 989 -9.28 -24.96 -1.68
C THR A 989 -9.92 -26.33 -1.54
N TYR A 990 -9.24 -27.31 -2.08
CA TYR A 990 -9.56 -28.71 -1.88
C TYR A 990 -8.33 -29.38 -1.27
N SER A 991 -8.58 -30.20 -0.23
CA SER A 991 -7.55 -31.02 0.39
C SER A 991 -8.08 -32.44 0.61
N TYR A 992 -7.27 -33.41 0.28
CA TYR A 992 -7.49 -34.81 0.58
C TYR A 992 -6.56 -35.24 1.71
N SER A 993 -7.16 -35.72 2.80
CA SER A 993 -6.43 -36.12 4.02
C SER A 993 -6.64 -37.58 4.39
N GLY A 994 -6.90 -38.45 3.43
CA GLY A 994 -7.10 -39.89 3.65
C GLY A 994 -5.83 -40.72 3.71
N ILE A 995 -4.64 -40.10 3.81
CA ILE A 995 -3.35 -40.79 3.80
C ILE A 995 -2.69 -40.70 5.18
N GLY A 996 -2.35 -41.83 5.80
CA GLY A 996 -1.73 -41.90 7.12
C GLY A 996 -2.62 -42.57 8.16
N ASP A 997 -2.40 -42.23 9.43
CA ASP A 997 -2.96 -42.96 10.59
C ASP A 997 -4.39 -42.50 10.98
N TYR A 998 -5.21 -42.08 10.02
CA TYR A 998 -6.56 -41.56 10.27
C TYR A 998 -7.49 -42.57 10.99
N ASN A 999 -7.44 -43.86 10.63
CA ASN A 999 -8.22 -44.87 11.25
C ASN A 999 -7.81 -45.11 12.72
N LEU A 1000 -6.52 -45.01 13.00
CA LEU A 1000 -5.99 -45.09 14.36
C LEU A 1000 -6.51 -43.93 15.21
N ILE A 1001 -6.44 -42.70 14.67
CA ILE A 1001 -6.93 -41.50 15.38
C ILE A 1001 -8.45 -41.59 15.60
N LYS A 1002 -9.22 -42.00 14.58
CA LYS A 1002 -10.66 -42.20 14.70
C LYS A 1002 -10.99 -43.19 15.84
N THR A 1003 -10.25 -44.28 15.92
CA THR A 1003 -10.42 -45.28 16.99
C THR A 1003 -10.05 -44.71 18.35
N GLN A 1004 -9.00 -43.92 18.45
CA GLN A 1004 -8.54 -43.34 19.71
C GLN A 1004 -9.39 -42.16 20.21
N THR A 1005 -9.94 -41.38 19.31
CA THR A 1005 -10.62 -40.11 19.66
C THR A 1005 -12.13 -40.15 19.49
N GLY A 1006 -12.65 -41.11 18.71
CA GLY A 1006 -14.06 -41.12 18.29
C GLY A 1006 -14.41 -40.04 17.25
N ILE A 1007 -13.47 -39.24 16.80
CA ILE A 1007 -13.71 -38.16 15.84
C ILE A 1007 -13.86 -38.75 14.44
N ASP A 1008 -15.02 -38.55 13.83
CA ASP A 1008 -15.31 -39.01 12.46
C ASP A 1008 -14.81 -37.96 11.44
N MET A 1009 -13.56 -38.08 11.06
CA MET A 1009 -12.92 -37.21 10.07
C MET A 1009 -13.26 -37.62 8.64
N LYS A 1010 -13.71 -36.68 7.84
CA LYS A 1010 -13.91 -36.93 6.40
C LYS A 1010 -12.57 -36.75 5.67
N PRO A 1011 -12.27 -37.56 4.64
CA PRO A 1011 -11.01 -37.43 3.90
C PRO A 1011 -11.00 -36.26 2.90
N HIS A 1012 -12.16 -35.79 2.48
CA HIS A 1012 -12.31 -34.72 1.50
C HIS A 1012 -12.73 -33.43 2.17
N HIS A 1013 -11.93 -32.37 1.98
CA HIS A 1013 -12.17 -31.07 2.56
C HIS A 1013 -12.24 -30.02 1.47
N PHE A 1014 -13.29 -29.20 1.52
CA PHE A 1014 -13.47 -28.02 0.68
C PHE A 1014 -13.47 -26.80 1.57
N GLY A 1015 -12.70 -25.81 1.22
CA GLY A 1015 -12.63 -24.52 1.90
C GLY A 1015 -12.83 -23.37 0.92
N PHE A 1016 -13.22 -22.22 1.45
CA PHE A 1016 -13.30 -20.97 0.73
C PHE A 1016 -12.10 -20.10 1.09
N ILE A 1017 -11.56 -19.37 0.11
CA ILE A 1017 -10.45 -18.42 0.30
C ILE A 1017 -10.99 -17.04 0.00
N PHE A 1018 -10.76 -16.12 0.91
CA PHE A 1018 -11.01 -14.71 0.73
C PHE A 1018 -9.85 -13.92 1.31
N ASN A 1019 -9.11 -13.22 0.45
CA ASN A 1019 -8.01 -12.35 0.87
C ASN A 1019 -8.23 -10.96 0.28
N VAL A 1020 -8.02 -9.94 1.07
CA VAL A 1020 -8.00 -8.55 0.64
C VAL A 1020 -6.55 -8.09 0.64
N SER A 1021 -6.07 -7.62 -0.49
CA SER A 1021 -4.75 -6.98 -0.62
C SER A 1021 -4.96 -5.47 -0.58
N PHE A 1022 -4.26 -4.77 0.31
CA PHE A 1022 -4.29 -3.31 0.42
C PHE A 1022 -2.95 -2.74 0.01
#